data_c3602cfde4db7d6268706d40508942d3
#
_entry.id   c3602cfde4db7d6268706d40508942d3
#
_cell.length_a   1.000
_cell.length_b   1.000
_cell.length_c   1.000
_cell.angle_alpha   90.00
_cell.angle_beta   90.00
_cell.angle_gamma   90.00
#
_symmetry.space_group_name_H-M   'P 1'
#
loop_
_entity.id
_entity.type
_entity.pdbx_description
1 polymer ?
#
loop_
_entity_poly.entity_id
_entity_poly.type
_entity_poly.pdbx_seq_one_letter_code
_entity_poly.pdbx_strand_id
1 'polypeptide(L)'
;LNPNLLFKNIDMKNMWKIALPAVVLLCMIFVTACVTTKKKGQETSKGKKAYHSFTNKYNYWFNADELYKLTTDKLEEQHKDNYSQILEIYPEAAADPTGVRADLDKVIQKSAKGISLHRPGTWTDDNYGLMGKAQFLKRDFETAEATYKFIKEEQDPQRSSKSKLKSKKSSKQKTSDRKKAAAKKKKEAAAKKKAAAKERKKKAAAKKKAAKNKKKGGKSTPKATETQKPAETAKPKDSEELKLTGTNPYDQPMGRTHDFPSAMIWYGRTLTERDKYNEAEFLFRELWEDRYFPKSLHDELATAEARLLIKQKKYEQAIEPLSKAVELTTSKKRRARLSYVLAQLHERSGRYQDAYAAYEKVLDSKPAYEMEFNARMQQNAAGWANGKTNSDAALKNYERMASDAKNQEYRDQLYYSMATIALKDGNKKDGISYLRKSLSYNKNNTAQRAEAYLKLADLYFEDEQFVQAKAYYDSTLTVLPADDVRHKRATEYAANLKDIARLIQTIAANDSIVRVFNMSDDERKDLVKAIKKQREAEEAAAIRNAANQPSGPAKAPAPVAGAKQTTFYFYNETFLKKGRKDFSRNWGERKLDDNWRRSNRVVAGGPDDALGADSTKNNAVADAELKDIFSNIPKSMEELSVLHMATYEAMYQLGTLYRDRLQNNVRCTGTLEELQTRYPDTARYEKETWYYCYLAFNDLKNQERAQFYYDKLIGKYPKSAYARTLTDPNFLNATKERERDLNKYYEETYTLFQKGGYKEAYTRCEEAPKKFGSQNPLVAKFALLSALCTGSLSGNDAYCAALGQVIKQYPDQPEATRAREIARVLSCKGFEVDEKKKTDAPIDDAFTLEDDKLHYFIIALTGDNFRLDEVKAAVTDYNSEFHKVEQLRISNIFLGTDTNTPIVVIRKFDNKEQAMRYYNEVKNQKDFLGETAKKTYKKEMFAVTQENYRRILKNKTLNGYREFYEENYLKKK
;
A
#
# COMPACT_ATOMS: atom_id res chain seq x y z
N LEU A 1 11.40 -73.48 3.79
CA LEU A 1 10.17 -74.27 3.54
C LEU A 1 9.68 -73.93 2.13
N ASN A 2 9.70 -74.99 1.30
CA ASN A 2 9.58 -75.00 -0.14
C ASN A 2 8.12 -74.66 -0.59
N PRO A 3 7.86 -73.69 -1.50
CA PRO A 3 6.48 -73.32 -1.89
C PRO A 3 5.79 -74.24 -2.89
N ASN A 4 6.37 -75.42 -3.22
CA ASN A 4 5.90 -76.26 -4.34
C ASN A 4 5.02 -77.44 -3.91
N LEU A 5 4.37 -77.43 -2.74
CA LEU A 5 3.59 -78.57 -2.27
C LEU A 5 2.09 -78.34 -2.09
N LEU A 6 1.52 -77.24 -2.58
CA LEU A 6 0.08 -76.90 -2.39
C LEU A 6 -0.76 -76.78 -3.70
N PHE A 7 -0.22 -77.14 -4.87
CA PHE A 7 -0.98 -77.17 -6.12
C PHE A 7 -0.89 -78.48 -6.87
N LYS A 8 -1.36 -79.56 -6.23
CA LYS A 8 -1.69 -80.74 -6.96
C LYS A 8 -3.17 -81.05 -6.78
N ASN A 9 -3.87 -81.13 -7.93
CA ASN A 9 -5.27 -81.53 -8.15
C ASN A 9 -6.32 -80.42 -7.94
N ILE A 10 -6.30 -79.39 -8.80
CA ILE A 10 -7.50 -78.67 -9.18
C ILE A 10 -7.64 -78.80 -10.70
N ASP A 11 -8.66 -79.56 -11.13
CA ASP A 11 -9.00 -79.82 -12.54
C ASP A 11 -9.41 -78.51 -13.22
N MET A 12 -8.52 -77.95 -14.02
CA MET A 12 -8.68 -76.65 -14.71
C MET A 12 -9.91 -76.63 -15.66
N LYS A 13 -10.44 -77.75 -16.11
CA LYS A 13 -11.65 -77.81 -16.94
C LYS A 13 -12.93 -77.48 -16.16
N ASN A 14 -12.97 -77.71 -14.85
CA ASN A 14 -14.14 -77.41 -14.03
C ASN A 14 -14.10 -75.97 -13.45
N MET A 15 -12.91 -75.40 -13.31
CA MET A 15 -12.79 -73.97 -12.89
C MET A 15 -13.39 -72.96 -13.88
N TRP A 16 -13.29 -73.21 -15.16
CA TRP A 16 -13.90 -72.36 -16.21
C TRP A 16 -15.43 -72.43 -16.19
N LYS A 17 -16.05 -73.54 -15.82
CA LYS A 17 -17.51 -73.69 -15.72
C LYS A 17 -18.12 -72.92 -14.54
N ILE A 18 -17.33 -72.55 -13.51
CA ILE A 18 -17.76 -71.82 -12.34
C ILE A 18 -17.24 -70.35 -12.43
N ALA A 19 -16.04 -70.14 -12.98
CA ALA A 19 -15.46 -68.80 -13.10
C ALA A 19 -16.15 -67.94 -14.18
N LEU A 20 -16.51 -68.56 -15.31
CA LEU A 20 -17.20 -67.84 -16.44
C LEU A 20 -18.57 -67.31 -16.00
N PRO A 21 -19.49 -68.10 -15.39
CA PRO A 21 -20.75 -67.56 -14.90
C PRO A 21 -20.58 -66.60 -13.73
N ALA A 22 -19.55 -66.76 -12.88
CA ALA A 22 -19.24 -65.80 -11.82
C ALA A 22 -18.71 -64.47 -12.36
N VAL A 23 -17.87 -64.48 -13.40
CA VAL A 23 -17.39 -63.29 -14.10
C VAL A 23 -18.53 -62.61 -14.88
N VAL A 24 -19.38 -63.41 -15.57
CA VAL A 24 -20.57 -62.90 -16.24
C VAL A 24 -21.58 -62.30 -15.26
N LEU A 25 -21.77 -62.95 -14.08
CA LEU A 25 -22.63 -62.41 -13.03
C LEU A 25 -22.01 -61.13 -12.44
N LEU A 26 -20.69 -61.09 -12.27
CA LEU A 26 -19.95 -59.87 -11.83
C LEU A 26 -20.06 -58.74 -12.89
N CYS A 27 -19.95 -59.07 -14.20
CA CYS A 27 -20.14 -58.11 -15.31
C CYS A 27 -21.59 -57.65 -15.40
N MET A 28 -22.60 -58.53 -15.21
CA MET A 28 -24.00 -58.14 -15.17
C MET A 28 -24.30 -57.20 -13.97
N ILE A 29 -23.66 -57.43 -12.82
CA ILE A 29 -23.77 -56.52 -11.68
C ILE A 29 -23.16 -55.14 -12.01
N PHE A 30 -22.06 -55.07 -12.77
CA PHE A 30 -21.47 -53.81 -13.25
C PHE A 30 -22.32 -53.11 -14.28
N VAL A 31 -22.95 -53.80 -15.22
CA VAL A 31 -23.81 -53.22 -16.27
C VAL A 31 -25.12 -52.65 -15.69
N THR A 32 -25.68 -53.24 -14.63
CA THR A 32 -26.88 -52.71 -13.95
C THR A 32 -26.59 -51.56 -12.98
N ALA A 33 -25.33 -51.21 -12.79
CA ALA A 33 -24.89 -50.09 -11.95
C ALA A 33 -24.90 -48.74 -12.67
N CYS A 34 -25.40 -48.66 -13.92
CA CYS A 34 -25.54 -47.37 -14.61
C CYS A 34 -26.50 -46.43 -13.84
N VAL A 35 -25.90 -45.43 -13.35
CA VAL A 35 -26.39 -44.10 -12.98
C VAL A 35 -27.91 -43.96 -12.97
N THR A 36 -28.50 -44.05 -11.82
CA THR A 36 -29.87 -43.58 -11.63
C THR A 36 -29.83 -42.40 -10.66
N THR A 37 -29.88 -41.19 -11.23
CA THR A 37 -30.25 -40.00 -10.45
C THR A 37 -31.64 -40.18 -9.89
N LYS A 38 -31.78 -40.69 -8.71
CA LYS A 38 -33.10 -40.85 -8.06
C LYS A 38 -33.61 -39.52 -7.54
N LYS A 39 -34.87 -39.24 -7.73
CA LYS A 39 -35.58 -38.07 -7.17
C LYS A 39 -35.52 -38.12 -5.62
N LYS A 40 -35.47 -36.94 -4.98
CA LYS A 40 -35.52 -36.80 -3.53
C LYS A 40 -36.73 -37.61 -2.96
N GLY A 41 -36.45 -38.57 -2.07
CA GLY A 41 -37.51 -39.37 -1.39
C GLY A 41 -37.68 -40.79 -1.87
N GLN A 42 -36.97 -41.28 -2.88
CA GLN A 42 -36.99 -42.69 -3.30
C GLN A 42 -36.04 -43.54 -2.44
N GLU A 43 -36.54 -44.57 -1.78
CA GLU A 43 -35.72 -45.52 -0.99
C GLU A 43 -34.77 -46.29 -1.91
N THR A 44 -33.52 -46.44 -1.45
CA THR A 44 -32.48 -47.16 -2.16
C THR A 44 -32.19 -48.45 -1.39
N SER A 45 -32.08 -49.62 -2.08
CA SER A 45 -31.73 -50.87 -1.45
C SER A 45 -30.36 -50.79 -0.73
N LYS A 46 -30.17 -51.54 0.35
CA LYS A 46 -28.90 -51.53 1.14
C LYS A 46 -27.67 -51.80 0.28
N GLY A 47 -27.75 -52.76 -0.69
CA GLY A 47 -26.66 -53.08 -1.61
C GLY A 47 -26.31 -51.91 -2.57
N LYS A 48 -27.31 -51.20 -3.14
CA LYS A 48 -27.05 -50.02 -3.97
C LYS A 48 -26.47 -48.84 -3.14
N LYS A 49 -26.93 -48.66 -1.89
CA LYS A 49 -26.37 -47.68 -1.01
C LYS A 49 -24.89 -47.97 -0.67
N ALA A 50 -24.54 -49.24 -0.39
CA ALA A 50 -23.17 -49.66 -0.17
C ALA A 50 -22.29 -49.41 -1.43
N TYR A 51 -22.77 -49.74 -2.63
CA TYR A 51 -22.06 -49.43 -3.87
C TYR A 51 -21.79 -47.94 -4.05
N HIS A 52 -22.80 -47.09 -3.89
CA HIS A 52 -22.65 -45.64 -4.02
C HIS A 52 -21.69 -45.13 -2.95
N SER A 53 -21.71 -45.64 -1.74
CA SER A 53 -20.79 -45.20 -0.67
C SER A 53 -19.35 -45.56 -0.98
N PHE A 54 -19.11 -46.81 -1.47
CA PHE A 54 -17.77 -47.30 -1.81
C PHE A 54 -17.17 -46.54 -2.99
N THR A 55 -17.94 -46.41 -4.05
CA THR A 55 -17.50 -45.72 -5.28
C THR A 55 -17.26 -44.22 -5.01
N ASN A 56 -18.14 -43.57 -4.22
CA ASN A 56 -17.97 -42.17 -3.85
C ASN A 56 -16.69 -41.96 -3.04
N LYS A 57 -16.43 -42.85 -2.06
CA LYS A 57 -15.22 -42.79 -1.22
C LYS A 57 -13.95 -42.85 -2.05
N TYR A 58 -13.76 -43.87 -2.87
CA TYR A 58 -12.45 -44.13 -3.49
C TYR A 58 -12.25 -43.41 -4.81
N ASN A 59 -13.31 -43.18 -5.60
CA ASN A 59 -13.14 -42.56 -6.91
C ASN A 59 -13.27 -41.03 -6.89
N TYR A 60 -13.99 -40.48 -5.91
CA TYR A 60 -14.27 -39.03 -5.87
C TYR A 60 -13.70 -38.37 -4.61
N TRP A 61 -14.18 -38.75 -3.43
CA TRP A 61 -13.79 -38.08 -2.20
C TRP A 61 -12.29 -38.22 -1.90
N PHE A 62 -11.76 -39.43 -1.91
CA PHE A 62 -10.34 -39.67 -1.63
C PHE A 62 -9.43 -38.90 -2.58
N ASN A 63 -9.69 -38.99 -3.89
CA ASN A 63 -8.89 -38.28 -4.88
C ASN A 63 -9.04 -36.75 -4.81
N ALA A 64 -10.15 -36.25 -4.31
CA ALA A 64 -10.35 -34.81 -4.06
C ALA A 64 -9.65 -34.35 -2.78
N ASP A 65 -9.72 -35.16 -1.72
CA ASP A 65 -9.10 -34.90 -0.42
C ASP A 65 -7.57 -34.89 -0.52
N GLU A 66 -6.99 -35.88 -1.23
CA GLU A 66 -5.54 -35.91 -1.46
C GLU A 66 -5.06 -34.68 -2.24
N LEU A 67 -5.80 -34.29 -3.30
CA LEU A 67 -5.47 -33.09 -4.05
C LEU A 67 -5.63 -31.82 -3.19
N TYR A 68 -6.66 -31.78 -2.32
CA TYR A 68 -6.88 -30.67 -1.40
C TYR A 68 -5.73 -30.54 -0.41
N LYS A 69 -5.27 -31.64 0.19
CA LYS A 69 -4.12 -31.65 1.12
C LYS A 69 -2.85 -31.16 0.45
N LEU A 70 -2.51 -31.70 -0.72
CA LEU A 70 -1.35 -31.25 -1.50
C LEU A 70 -1.43 -29.75 -1.85
N THR A 71 -2.63 -29.27 -2.14
CA THR A 71 -2.85 -27.86 -2.47
C THR A 71 -2.72 -26.97 -1.22
N THR A 72 -3.22 -27.43 -0.09
CA THR A 72 -3.09 -26.74 1.20
C THR A 72 -1.62 -26.66 1.64
N ASP A 73 -0.86 -27.76 1.50
CA ASP A 73 0.57 -27.78 1.81
C ASP A 73 1.35 -26.75 0.94
N LYS A 74 1.03 -26.70 -0.36
CA LYS A 74 1.63 -25.67 -1.26
C LYS A 74 1.31 -24.24 -0.80
N LEU A 75 0.08 -23.97 -0.37
CA LEU A 75 -0.30 -22.65 0.15
C LEU A 75 0.43 -22.31 1.45
N GLU A 76 0.56 -23.29 2.36
CA GLU A 76 1.37 -23.09 3.58
C GLU A 76 2.84 -22.79 3.26
N GLU A 77 3.43 -23.48 2.27
CA GLU A 77 4.82 -23.26 1.85
C GLU A 77 5.04 -21.90 1.16
N GLN A 78 4.03 -21.39 0.45
CA GLN A 78 4.07 -20.09 -0.19
C GLN A 78 3.94 -18.93 0.80
N HIS A 79 3.31 -19.18 1.95
CA HIS A 79 3.11 -18.16 2.97
C HIS A 79 4.42 -17.80 3.66
N LYS A 80 4.74 -16.50 3.69
CA LYS A 80 5.88 -15.97 4.46
C LYS A 80 5.35 -15.24 5.68
N ASP A 81 5.76 -15.70 6.84
CA ASP A 81 5.38 -15.09 8.10
C ASP A 81 6.04 -13.71 8.27
N ASN A 82 5.25 -12.74 8.71
CA ASN A 82 5.75 -11.44 9.13
C ASN A 82 5.69 -11.36 10.67
N TYR A 83 6.80 -11.64 11.31
CA TYR A 83 6.91 -11.68 12.77
C TYR A 83 6.80 -10.31 13.46
N SER A 84 6.80 -9.21 12.71
CA SER A 84 6.53 -7.87 13.25
C SER A 84 5.04 -7.58 13.46
N GLN A 85 4.18 -8.46 12.95
CA GLN A 85 2.72 -8.39 13.09
C GLN A 85 2.22 -9.65 13.80
N ILE A 86 0.96 -9.62 14.25
CA ILE A 86 0.33 -10.85 14.75
C ILE A 86 0.29 -11.85 13.59
N LEU A 87 0.90 -13.03 13.80
CA LEU A 87 0.95 -14.06 12.78
C LEU A 87 -0.44 -14.54 12.39
N GLU A 88 -0.58 -14.89 11.11
CA GLU A 88 -1.81 -15.51 10.65
C GLU A 88 -1.99 -16.91 11.28
N ILE A 89 -3.14 -17.13 11.89
CA ILE A 89 -3.48 -18.41 12.49
C ILE A 89 -3.56 -19.52 11.43
N TYR A 90 -4.03 -19.17 10.24
CA TYR A 90 -4.23 -20.05 9.08
C TYR A 90 -3.38 -19.58 7.89
N PRO A 91 -2.10 -19.96 7.82
CA PRO A 91 -1.19 -19.50 6.75
C PRO A 91 -1.68 -19.91 5.36
N GLU A 92 -2.32 -21.08 5.23
CA GLU A 92 -2.90 -21.56 3.98
C GLU A 92 -4.03 -20.66 3.44
N ALA A 93 -4.77 -20.02 4.34
CA ALA A 93 -5.85 -19.09 3.97
C ALA A 93 -5.33 -17.68 3.65
N ALA A 94 -4.19 -17.30 4.22
CA ALA A 94 -3.56 -16.00 4.03
C ALA A 94 -2.74 -15.93 2.73
N ALA A 95 -2.22 -17.08 2.23
CA ALA A 95 -1.46 -17.16 0.99
C ALA A 95 -2.29 -16.79 -0.25
N ASP A 96 -1.63 -16.31 -1.32
CA ASP A 96 -2.31 -16.01 -2.59
C ASP A 96 -2.69 -17.32 -3.31
N PRO A 97 -3.98 -17.57 -3.57
CA PRO A 97 -4.42 -18.80 -4.19
C PRO A 97 -4.21 -18.84 -5.71
N THR A 98 -3.72 -17.78 -6.35
CA THR A 98 -3.64 -17.66 -7.81
C THR A 98 -2.90 -18.82 -8.46
N GLY A 99 -1.78 -19.25 -7.89
CA GLY A 99 -0.98 -20.37 -8.41
C GLY A 99 -1.61 -21.75 -8.27
N VAL A 100 -2.60 -21.91 -7.39
CA VAL A 100 -3.26 -23.20 -7.08
C VAL A 100 -4.74 -23.22 -7.44
N ARG A 101 -5.28 -22.16 -8.02
CA ARG A 101 -6.72 -22.08 -8.39
C ARG A 101 -7.20 -23.26 -9.22
N ALA A 102 -6.41 -23.68 -10.22
CA ALA A 102 -6.74 -24.82 -11.07
C ALA A 102 -6.86 -26.15 -10.31
N ASP A 103 -6.01 -26.36 -9.28
CA ASP A 103 -6.08 -27.53 -8.45
C ASP A 103 -7.30 -27.48 -7.51
N LEU A 104 -7.61 -26.32 -6.94
CA LEU A 104 -8.83 -26.12 -6.14
C LEU A 104 -10.10 -26.31 -6.98
N ASP A 105 -10.12 -25.87 -8.25
CA ASP A 105 -11.23 -26.13 -9.17
C ASP A 105 -11.41 -27.62 -9.47
N LYS A 106 -10.30 -28.39 -9.60
CA LYS A 106 -10.37 -29.84 -9.74
C LYS A 106 -10.94 -30.51 -8.48
N VAL A 107 -10.59 -30.02 -7.28
CA VAL A 107 -11.20 -30.50 -6.02
C VAL A 107 -12.71 -30.27 -6.03
N ILE A 108 -13.14 -29.06 -6.36
CA ILE A 108 -14.57 -28.68 -6.48
C ILE A 108 -15.29 -29.57 -7.48
N GLN A 109 -14.72 -29.75 -8.68
CA GLN A 109 -15.31 -30.59 -9.74
C GLN A 109 -15.42 -32.07 -9.34
N LYS A 110 -14.37 -32.64 -8.70
CA LYS A 110 -14.40 -34.03 -8.23
C LYS A 110 -15.47 -34.24 -7.15
N SER A 111 -15.51 -33.33 -6.16
CA SER A 111 -16.52 -33.34 -5.09
C SER A 111 -17.93 -33.20 -5.67
N ALA A 112 -18.16 -32.27 -6.59
CA ALA A 112 -19.46 -32.07 -7.25
C ALA A 112 -19.91 -33.32 -8.05
N LYS A 113 -18.98 -34.00 -8.74
CA LYS A 113 -19.25 -35.28 -9.41
C LYS A 113 -19.63 -36.38 -8.40
N GLY A 114 -18.89 -36.50 -7.28
CA GLY A 114 -19.21 -37.41 -6.19
C GLY A 114 -20.61 -37.20 -5.64
N ILE A 115 -21.00 -35.93 -5.43
CA ILE A 115 -22.34 -35.56 -4.98
C ILE A 115 -23.41 -35.91 -5.99
N SER A 116 -23.22 -35.54 -7.27
CA SER A 116 -24.22 -35.72 -8.31
C SER A 116 -24.50 -37.22 -8.66
N LEU A 117 -23.44 -38.01 -8.79
CA LEU A 117 -23.50 -39.39 -9.21
C LEU A 117 -23.81 -40.36 -8.04
N HIS A 118 -23.40 -40.04 -6.83
CA HIS A 118 -23.47 -40.92 -5.69
C HIS A 118 -24.26 -40.35 -4.48
N ARG A 119 -25.26 -39.52 -4.77
CA ARG A 119 -26.09 -38.85 -3.74
C ARG A 119 -26.68 -39.79 -2.65
N PRO A 120 -27.05 -41.06 -2.91
CA PRO A 120 -27.54 -41.96 -1.86
C PRO A 120 -26.44 -42.51 -0.93
N GLY A 121 -25.16 -42.28 -1.27
CA GLY A 121 -24.00 -42.74 -0.49
C GLY A 121 -23.77 -41.94 0.79
N THR A 122 -23.02 -42.56 1.73
CA THR A 122 -22.70 -41.96 3.03
C THR A 122 -21.56 -40.92 2.98
N TRP A 123 -20.94 -40.68 1.81
CA TRP A 123 -19.84 -39.75 1.61
C TRP A 123 -20.25 -38.44 0.92
N THR A 124 -21.52 -38.17 0.88
CA THR A 124 -22.08 -37.01 0.18
C THR A 124 -21.86 -35.73 1.01
N ASP A 125 -22.01 -35.80 2.34
CA ASP A 125 -21.72 -34.75 3.29
C ASP A 125 -20.22 -34.38 3.28
N ASP A 126 -19.32 -35.37 3.32
CA ASP A 126 -17.87 -35.15 3.21
C ASP A 126 -17.47 -34.44 1.91
N ASN A 127 -18.12 -34.79 0.77
CA ASN A 127 -17.86 -34.09 -0.49
C ASN A 127 -18.36 -32.65 -0.48
N TYR A 128 -19.51 -32.35 0.14
CA TYR A 128 -19.97 -30.97 0.32
C TYR A 128 -19.01 -30.18 1.21
N GLY A 129 -18.57 -30.75 2.33
CA GLY A 129 -17.59 -30.14 3.22
C GLY A 129 -16.29 -29.81 2.50
N LEU A 130 -15.74 -30.78 1.76
CA LEU A 130 -14.51 -30.62 0.98
C LEU A 130 -14.64 -29.57 -0.13
N MET A 131 -15.80 -29.54 -0.83
CA MET A 131 -16.10 -28.52 -1.83
C MET A 131 -16.11 -27.12 -1.20
N GLY A 132 -16.76 -26.95 -0.04
CA GLY A 132 -16.76 -25.69 0.67
C GLY A 132 -15.37 -25.24 1.15
N LYS A 133 -14.53 -26.18 1.63
CA LYS A 133 -13.13 -25.92 1.99
C LYS A 133 -12.31 -25.43 0.80
N ALA A 134 -12.47 -26.06 -0.36
CA ALA A 134 -11.78 -25.63 -1.59
C ALA A 134 -12.25 -24.27 -2.10
N GLN A 135 -13.56 -23.97 -2.05
CA GLN A 135 -14.12 -22.65 -2.36
C GLN A 135 -13.58 -21.56 -1.42
N PHE A 136 -13.48 -21.86 -0.12
CA PHE A 136 -12.92 -20.96 0.87
C PHE A 136 -11.44 -20.63 0.57
N LEU A 137 -10.58 -21.65 0.33
CA LEU A 137 -9.17 -21.42 -0.02
C LEU A 137 -8.99 -20.69 -1.35
N LYS A 138 -9.92 -20.85 -2.28
CA LYS A 138 -9.98 -20.08 -3.54
C LYS A 138 -10.33 -18.60 -3.31
N ARG A 139 -10.73 -18.24 -2.09
CA ARG A 139 -11.30 -16.95 -1.69
C ARG A 139 -12.67 -16.65 -2.33
N ASP A 140 -13.37 -17.66 -2.78
CA ASP A 140 -14.76 -17.57 -3.22
C ASP A 140 -15.69 -17.77 -2.01
N PHE A 141 -15.66 -16.81 -1.11
CA PHE A 141 -16.35 -16.89 0.18
C PHE A 141 -17.86 -16.87 0.03
N GLU A 142 -18.40 -16.28 -1.03
CA GLU A 142 -19.84 -16.22 -1.28
C GLU A 142 -20.39 -17.62 -1.64
N THR A 143 -19.72 -18.29 -2.57
CA THR A 143 -20.08 -19.66 -2.95
C THR A 143 -19.83 -20.64 -1.81
N ALA A 144 -18.74 -20.46 -1.04
CA ALA A 144 -18.47 -21.27 0.16
C ALA A 144 -19.58 -21.12 1.21
N GLU A 145 -20.01 -19.88 1.48
CA GLU A 145 -21.14 -19.63 2.40
C GLU A 145 -22.43 -20.32 1.95
N ALA A 146 -22.75 -20.21 0.65
CA ALA A 146 -23.93 -20.88 0.10
C ALA A 146 -23.84 -22.40 0.28
N THR A 147 -22.66 -22.98 0.05
CA THR A 147 -22.40 -24.42 0.24
C THR A 147 -22.61 -24.84 1.71
N TYR A 148 -22.01 -24.10 2.66
CA TYR A 148 -22.14 -24.42 4.10
C TYR A 148 -23.55 -24.15 4.65
N LYS A 149 -24.22 -23.12 4.15
CA LYS A 149 -25.63 -22.88 4.47
C LYS A 149 -26.51 -24.03 4.02
N PHE A 150 -26.27 -24.56 2.82
CA PHE A 150 -26.96 -25.76 2.34
C PHE A 150 -26.67 -26.96 3.26
N ILE A 151 -25.42 -27.17 3.71
CA ILE A 151 -25.08 -28.23 4.66
C ILE A 151 -25.87 -28.03 5.97
N LYS A 152 -25.89 -26.82 6.54
CA LYS A 152 -26.65 -26.50 7.77
C LYS A 152 -28.15 -26.78 7.60
N GLU A 153 -28.72 -26.44 6.48
CA GLU A 153 -30.18 -26.55 6.24
C GLU A 153 -30.62 -27.98 5.86
N GLU A 154 -29.83 -28.72 5.08
CA GLU A 154 -30.29 -29.98 4.47
C GLU A 154 -29.56 -31.21 5.00
N GLN A 155 -28.37 -31.04 5.60
CA GLN A 155 -27.52 -32.15 6.05
C GLN A 155 -27.41 -32.28 7.59
N ASP A 156 -28.09 -31.43 8.36
CA ASP A 156 -28.07 -31.49 9.84
C ASP A 156 -28.61 -32.84 10.33
N PRO A 157 -27.77 -33.71 10.96
CA PRO A 157 -28.21 -35.00 11.45
C PRO A 157 -29.24 -34.91 12.57
N GLN A 158 -29.28 -33.84 13.35
CA GLN A 158 -30.23 -33.61 14.44
C GLN A 158 -31.64 -33.24 13.92
N ARG A 159 -31.74 -32.65 12.70
CA ARG A 159 -33.01 -32.24 12.10
C ARG A 159 -33.95 -33.42 11.81
N SER A 160 -33.41 -34.57 11.44
CA SER A 160 -34.17 -35.80 11.16
C SER A 160 -34.88 -36.37 12.40
N SER A 161 -34.28 -36.23 13.58
CA SER A 161 -34.85 -36.63 14.85
C SER A 161 -35.92 -35.64 15.33
N LYS A 162 -35.71 -34.31 15.13
CA LYS A 162 -36.69 -33.25 15.44
C LYS A 162 -37.92 -33.31 14.52
N SER A 163 -37.75 -33.70 13.23
CA SER A 163 -38.86 -33.79 12.28
C SER A 163 -39.76 -35.02 12.58
N LYS A 164 -39.22 -36.15 13.03
CA LYS A 164 -40.00 -37.32 13.46
C LYS A 164 -40.83 -37.09 14.74
N LEU A 165 -40.34 -36.23 15.64
CA LEU A 165 -41.12 -35.77 16.81
C LEU A 165 -42.16 -34.71 16.43
N LYS A 166 -41.90 -33.83 15.48
CA LYS A 166 -42.89 -32.80 15.01
C LYS A 166 -43.94 -33.43 14.10
N SER A 167 -43.65 -34.46 13.28
CA SER A 167 -44.63 -35.10 12.41
C SER A 167 -45.69 -35.89 13.19
N LYS A 168 -45.36 -36.48 14.36
CA LYS A 168 -46.35 -37.14 15.23
C LYS A 168 -47.25 -36.15 16.00
N LYS A 169 -46.80 -34.91 16.20
CA LYS A 169 -47.65 -33.83 16.81
C LYS A 169 -48.41 -32.98 15.76
N SER A 170 -47.93 -32.87 14.51
CA SER A 170 -48.51 -31.98 13.49
C SER A 170 -49.65 -32.58 12.68
N SER A 171 -49.81 -33.92 12.62
CA SER A 171 -50.94 -34.54 11.92
C SER A 171 -52.33 -34.31 12.66
N LYS A 172 -52.30 -34.18 13.99
CA LYS A 172 -53.49 -33.83 14.78
C LYS A 172 -53.74 -32.29 14.84
N GLN A 173 -52.74 -31.46 14.68
CA GLN A 173 -52.84 -30.00 14.79
C GLN A 173 -53.17 -29.35 13.42
N LYS A 174 -52.67 -29.88 12.29
CA LYS A 174 -52.98 -29.36 10.94
C LYS A 174 -54.45 -29.51 10.53
N THR A 175 -55.16 -30.54 11.04
CA THR A 175 -56.60 -30.72 10.80
C THR A 175 -57.45 -29.73 11.62
N SER A 176 -57.01 -29.39 12.82
CA SER A 176 -57.63 -28.39 13.71
C SER A 176 -57.40 -26.95 13.18
N ASP A 177 -56.19 -26.64 12.74
CA ASP A 177 -55.83 -25.29 12.27
C ASP A 177 -56.42 -24.98 10.89
N ARG A 178 -56.54 -26.00 9.99
CA ARG A 178 -57.29 -25.84 8.72
C ARG A 178 -58.78 -25.56 8.95
N LYS A 179 -59.41 -26.20 9.96
CA LYS A 179 -60.80 -25.91 10.34
C LYS A 179 -60.94 -24.51 10.96
N LYS A 180 -59.97 -24.08 11.78
CA LYS A 180 -60.00 -22.73 12.38
C LYS A 180 -59.70 -21.64 11.35
N ALA A 181 -58.77 -21.87 10.43
CA ALA A 181 -58.44 -20.93 9.34
C ALA A 181 -59.58 -20.78 8.33
N ALA A 182 -60.28 -21.88 7.99
CA ALA A 182 -61.49 -21.81 7.15
C ALA A 182 -62.67 -21.08 7.80
N ALA A 183 -62.83 -21.27 9.14
CA ALA A 183 -63.83 -20.56 9.91
C ALA A 183 -63.51 -19.07 10.06
N LYS A 184 -62.22 -18.72 10.22
CA LYS A 184 -61.76 -17.33 10.27
C LYS A 184 -61.89 -16.61 8.90
N LYS A 185 -61.59 -17.27 7.77
CA LYS A 185 -61.86 -16.71 6.45
C LYS A 185 -63.32 -16.49 6.15
N LYS A 186 -64.23 -17.40 6.62
CA LYS A 186 -65.69 -17.19 6.51
C LYS A 186 -66.16 -15.99 7.37
N LYS A 187 -65.60 -15.81 8.56
CA LYS A 187 -65.91 -14.63 9.41
C LYS A 187 -65.39 -13.32 8.85
N GLU A 188 -64.19 -13.31 8.29
CA GLU A 188 -63.60 -12.12 7.63
C GLU A 188 -64.31 -11.76 6.33
N ALA A 189 -64.76 -12.73 5.53
CA ALA A 189 -65.59 -12.47 4.34
C ALA A 189 -67.00 -11.93 4.70
N ALA A 190 -67.54 -12.40 5.83
CA ALA A 190 -68.84 -11.87 6.31
C ALA A 190 -68.68 -10.45 6.90
N ALA A 191 -67.53 -10.19 7.59
CA ALA A 191 -67.21 -8.87 8.12
C ALA A 191 -66.91 -7.86 6.98
N LYS A 192 -66.21 -8.26 5.91
CA LYS A 192 -66.01 -7.40 4.72
C LYS A 192 -67.33 -7.08 4.00
N LYS A 193 -68.27 -8.06 3.89
CA LYS A 193 -69.58 -7.79 3.31
C LYS A 193 -70.40 -6.82 4.18
N LYS A 194 -70.31 -6.90 5.53
CA LYS A 194 -70.96 -5.94 6.46
C LYS A 194 -70.28 -4.57 6.44
N ALA A 195 -68.95 -4.51 6.29
CA ALA A 195 -68.20 -3.25 6.18
C ALA A 195 -68.52 -2.50 4.87
N ALA A 196 -68.59 -3.23 3.72
CA ALA A 196 -68.99 -2.65 2.45
C ALA A 196 -70.39 -2.17 2.40
N ALA A 197 -71.32 -2.85 3.13
CA ALA A 197 -72.72 -2.40 3.30
C ALA A 197 -72.82 -1.14 4.21
N LYS A 198 -71.99 -1.03 5.24
CA LYS A 198 -71.91 0.15 6.11
C LYS A 198 -71.28 1.35 5.38
N GLU A 199 -70.30 1.11 4.51
CA GLU A 199 -69.66 2.15 3.69
C GLU A 199 -70.61 2.71 2.63
N ARG A 200 -71.41 1.86 2.00
CA ARG A 200 -72.53 2.31 1.10
C ARG A 200 -73.55 3.16 1.82
N LYS A 201 -73.90 2.85 3.12
CA LYS A 201 -74.74 3.68 3.95
C LYS A 201 -74.10 4.99 4.42
N LYS A 202 -72.76 5.00 4.70
CA LYS A 202 -72.04 6.23 5.04
C LYS A 202 -71.87 7.16 3.82
N LYS A 203 -71.62 6.67 2.63
CA LYS A 203 -71.55 7.49 1.39
C LYS A 203 -72.89 8.16 1.04
N ALA A 204 -74.01 7.52 1.40
CA ALA A 204 -75.34 8.13 1.28
C ALA A 204 -75.63 9.20 2.34
N ALA A 205 -75.06 9.10 3.55
CA ALA A 205 -75.23 10.08 4.64
C ALA A 205 -74.23 11.26 4.51
N ALA A 206 -73.07 11.05 3.90
CA ALA A 206 -72.06 12.11 3.70
C ALA A 206 -72.43 13.14 2.62
N LYS A 207 -73.34 12.78 1.68
CA LYS A 207 -73.95 13.75 0.72
C LYS A 207 -74.92 14.73 1.34
N LYS A 208 -75.29 14.56 2.62
CA LYS A 208 -76.25 15.43 3.35
C LYS A 208 -75.56 16.28 4.43
N LYS A 209 -74.29 16.24 4.71
CA LYS A 209 -73.58 16.99 5.73
C LYS A 209 -72.31 17.80 5.30
N ALA A 210 -72.23 18.10 4.03
CA ALA A 210 -71.23 19.06 3.53
C ALA A 210 -71.75 20.51 3.55
N ALA A 211 -72.24 20.94 4.70
CA ALA A 211 -72.53 22.34 5.02
C ALA A 211 -72.66 22.52 6.54
N LYS A 212 -71.54 22.65 7.20
CA LYS A 212 -71.37 23.51 8.37
C LYS A 212 -70.06 23.22 9.13
N ASN A 213 -69.34 24.31 9.22
CA ASN A 213 -68.47 24.74 10.33
C ASN A 213 -67.00 24.33 10.32
N LYS A 214 -66.22 25.34 9.89
CA LYS A 214 -64.93 25.74 10.50
C LYS A 214 -65.04 26.05 11.98
N LYS A 215 -64.03 25.64 12.77
CA LYS A 215 -63.26 26.43 13.74
C LYS A 215 -62.78 25.61 14.97
N LYS A 216 -61.57 25.97 15.39
CA LYS A 216 -60.86 25.78 16.68
C LYS A 216 -60.11 24.43 16.82
N GLY A 217 -58.85 24.34 16.93
CA GLY A 217 -57.74 24.96 17.65
C GLY A 217 -57.51 24.30 19.04
N GLY A 218 -56.34 23.70 19.27
CA GLY A 218 -55.92 23.31 20.62
C GLY A 218 -54.72 22.31 20.66
N LYS A 219 -53.63 22.81 21.20
CA LYS A 219 -52.37 22.13 21.52
C LYS A 219 -52.52 20.97 22.50
N SER A 220 -51.69 19.93 22.41
CA SER A 220 -51.08 19.31 23.60
C SER A 220 -49.86 18.44 23.21
N THR A 221 -48.84 18.52 24.02
CA THR A 221 -47.48 18.03 24.04
C THR A 221 -47.38 16.51 24.32
N PRO A 222 -46.26 15.89 23.97
CA PRO A 222 -46.06 14.45 24.18
C PRO A 222 -45.41 14.12 25.54
N LYS A 223 -45.83 12.97 26.09
CA LYS A 223 -45.36 12.42 27.34
C LYS A 223 -44.26 11.38 27.09
N ALA A 224 -43.19 11.44 27.89
CA ALA A 224 -42.00 10.63 27.87
C ALA A 224 -42.28 9.14 28.19
N THR A 225 -41.52 8.27 27.58
CA THR A 225 -41.48 6.82 27.80
C THR A 225 -40.31 6.46 28.71
N GLU A 226 -40.61 5.72 29.76
CA GLU A 226 -39.68 5.23 30.78
C GLU A 226 -38.71 4.17 30.24
N THR A 227 -37.47 4.26 30.72
CA THR A 227 -36.38 3.31 30.51
C THR A 227 -36.53 2.11 31.45
N GLN A 228 -36.58 0.90 30.91
CA GLN A 228 -36.49 -0.33 31.70
C GLN A 228 -35.04 -0.72 31.91
N LYS A 229 -34.67 -1.03 33.18
CA LYS A 229 -33.39 -1.58 33.63
C LYS A 229 -33.21 -3.03 33.17
N PRO A 230 -31.95 -3.48 32.95
CA PRO A 230 -31.67 -4.88 32.64
C PRO A 230 -31.82 -5.76 33.89
N ALA A 231 -32.38 -6.96 33.68
CA ALA A 231 -32.52 -8.01 34.69
C ALA A 231 -31.20 -8.69 35.01
N GLU A 232 -30.94 -8.93 36.28
CA GLU A 232 -29.81 -9.69 36.85
C GLU A 232 -29.82 -11.13 36.33
N THR A 233 -28.65 -11.59 35.93
CA THR A 233 -28.35 -13.00 35.54
C THR A 233 -28.37 -13.90 36.80
N ALA A 234 -29.28 -14.85 36.84
CA ALA A 234 -29.29 -15.93 37.80
C ALA A 234 -28.16 -16.92 37.53
N LYS A 235 -27.37 -17.29 38.57
CA LYS A 235 -26.34 -18.31 38.53
C LYS A 235 -26.95 -19.67 38.17
N PRO A 236 -26.26 -20.53 37.37
CA PRO A 236 -26.71 -21.89 37.07
C PRO A 236 -26.63 -22.76 38.31
N LYS A 237 -27.73 -23.46 38.60
CA LYS A 237 -27.71 -24.56 39.54
C LYS A 237 -26.94 -25.75 38.98
N ASP A 238 -26.20 -26.44 39.86
CA ASP A 238 -25.46 -27.66 39.61
C ASP A 238 -26.22 -28.64 38.73
N SER A 239 -25.60 -29.03 37.62
CA SER A 239 -26.13 -30.02 36.69
C SER A 239 -26.02 -31.40 37.25
N GLU A 240 -27.17 -32.00 37.60
CA GLU A 240 -27.30 -33.45 37.67
C GLU A 240 -26.83 -34.09 36.35
N GLU A 241 -25.88 -34.99 36.44
CA GLU A 241 -25.38 -35.83 35.35
C GLU A 241 -26.52 -36.70 34.80
N LEU A 242 -27.29 -36.22 33.85
CA LEU A 242 -28.30 -36.98 33.14
C LEU A 242 -27.56 -38.05 32.30
N LYS A 243 -27.65 -39.32 32.70
CA LYS A 243 -27.19 -40.46 31.92
C LYS A 243 -27.71 -40.38 30.49
N LEU A 244 -26.79 -40.20 29.54
CA LEU A 244 -27.04 -40.16 28.10
C LEU A 244 -27.60 -41.52 27.62
N THR A 245 -28.91 -41.63 27.46
CA THR A 245 -29.59 -42.74 26.78
C THR A 245 -29.98 -42.37 25.36
N GLY A 246 -28.97 -42.06 24.46
CA GLY A 246 -29.21 -41.75 23.05
C GLY A 246 -27.95 -41.91 22.23
N THR A 247 -28.06 -42.55 21.08
CA THR A 247 -26.97 -42.58 20.07
C THR A 247 -26.60 -41.16 19.66
N ASN A 248 -25.28 -40.87 19.64
CA ASN A 248 -24.76 -39.61 19.18
C ASN A 248 -25.26 -39.37 17.73
N PRO A 249 -25.94 -38.26 17.43
CA PRO A 249 -26.47 -37.97 16.09
C PRO A 249 -25.40 -37.82 15.01
N TYR A 250 -24.15 -37.56 15.41
CA TYR A 250 -23.01 -37.45 14.49
C TYR A 250 -22.33 -38.77 14.18
N ASP A 251 -22.69 -39.88 14.90
CA ASP A 251 -22.11 -41.18 14.61
C ASP A 251 -22.72 -41.81 13.37
N GLN A 252 -21.87 -42.28 12.47
CA GLN A 252 -22.23 -43.05 11.29
C GLN A 252 -21.87 -44.55 11.46
N PRO A 253 -22.50 -45.44 10.68
CA PRO A 253 -22.09 -46.85 10.64
C PRO A 253 -20.60 -47.04 10.40
N MET A 254 -19.99 -48.04 11.02
CA MET A 254 -18.55 -48.35 10.94
C MET A 254 -17.62 -47.38 11.69
N GLY A 255 -18.11 -46.70 12.73
CA GLY A 255 -17.26 -45.84 13.59
C GLY A 255 -16.84 -44.51 12.93
N ARG A 256 -17.56 -44.09 11.87
CA ARG A 256 -17.37 -42.76 11.27
C ARG A 256 -18.18 -41.73 11.99
N THR A 257 -17.69 -40.47 11.92
CA THR A 257 -18.45 -39.27 12.28
C THR A 257 -18.90 -38.52 11.01
N HIS A 258 -20.05 -37.89 11.07
CA HIS A 258 -20.49 -36.96 10.04
C HIS A 258 -19.49 -35.79 9.89
N ASP A 259 -19.26 -35.29 8.65
CA ASP A 259 -18.45 -34.07 8.42
C ASP A 259 -19.20 -32.78 8.83
N PHE A 260 -20.48 -32.89 9.19
CA PHE A 260 -21.30 -31.75 9.59
C PHE A 260 -20.67 -30.86 10.67
N PRO A 261 -20.11 -31.38 11.81
CA PRO A 261 -19.48 -30.53 12.82
C PRO A 261 -18.28 -29.77 12.29
N SER A 262 -17.41 -30.41 11.48
CA SER A 262 -16.27 -29.78 10.82
C SER A 262 -16.74 -28.73 9.81
N ALA A 263 -17.75 -29.05 8.99
CA ALA A 263 -18.34 -28.12 8.03
C ALA A 263 -18.92 -26.85 8.71
N MET A 264 -19.46 -26.97 9.92
CA MET A 264 -19.98 -25.82 10.68
C MET A 264 -18.87 -24.91 11.21
N ILE A 265 -17.72 -25.45 11.62
CA ILE A 265 -16.53 -24.64 11.94
C ILE A 265 -16.10 -23.84 10.70
N TRP A 266 -16.00 -24.50 9.53
CA TRP A 266 -15.64 -23.84 8.28
C TRP A 266 -16.68 -22.81 7.82
N TYR A 267 -17.96 -23.04 8.13
CA TYR A 267 -19.01 -22.04 7.92
C TYR A 267 -18.75 -20.80 8.76
N GLY A 268 -18.45 -20.96 10.06
CA GLY A 268 -18.06 -19.85 10.92
C GLY A 268 -16.81 -19.10 10.43
N ARG A 269 -15.78 -19.83 9.97
CA ARG A 269 -14.60 -19.23 9.33
C ARG A 269 -14.99 -18.42 8.08
N THR A 270 -15.89 -18.96 7.24
CA THR A 270 -16.36 -18.26 6.02
C THR A 270 -17.13 -16.98 6.37
N LEU A 271 -18.01 -17.03 7.36
CA LEU A 271 -18.72 -15.87 7.88
C LEU A 271 -17.76 -14.82 8.42
N THR A 272 -16.69 -15.26 9.12
CA THR A 272 -15.62 -14.38 9.61
C THR A 272 -14.91 -13.66 8.47
N GLU A 273 -14.56 -14.35 7.38
CA GLU A 273 -13.90 -13.71 6.24
C GLU A 273 -14.83 -12.79 5.42
N ARG A 274 -16.15 -12.99 5.54
CA ARG A 274 -17.17 -12.09 4.97
C ARG A 274 -17.61 -10.96 5.91
N ASP A 275 -16.92 -10.75 7.02
CA ASP A 275 -17.22 -9.73 8.05
C ASP A 275 -18.59 -9.86 8.71
N LYS A 276 -19.24 -11.05 8.61
CA LYS A 276 -20.49 -11.41 9.27
C LYS A 276 -20.26 -11.91 10.70
N TYR A 277 -19.60 -11.08 11.49
CA TYR A 277 -19.08 -11.45 12.80
C TYR A 277 -20.15 -11.95 13.79
N ASN A 278 -21.32 -11.32 13.83
CA ASN A 278 -22.39 -11.71 14.73
C ASN A 278 -22.96 -13.09 14.40
N GLU A 279 -23.06 -13.43 13.11
CA GLU A 279 -23.52 -14.73 12.65
C GLU A 279 -22.49 -15.82 12.98
N ALA A 280 -21.18 -15.50 12.81
CA ALA A 280 -20.10 -16.40 13.15
C ALA A 280 -20.03 -16.68 14.66
N GLU A 281 -20.12 -15.63 15.49
CA GLU A 281 -20.13 -15.73 16.96
C GLU A 281 -21.32 -16.57 17.46
N PHE A 282 -22.50 -16.31 16.92
CA PHE A 282 -23.69 -17.11 17.23
C PHE A 282 -23.50 -18.60 16.88
N LEU A 283 -22.95 -18.86 15.69
CA LEU A 283 -22.68 -20.22 15.23
C LEU A 283 -21.68 -20.95 16.13
N PHE A 284 -20.54 -20.31 16.49
CA PHE A 284 -19.53 -20.91 17.36
C PHE A 284 -20.10 -21.19 18.76
N ARG A 285 -20.93 -20.31 19.30
CA ARG A 285 -21.64 -20.54 20.57
C ARG A 285 -22.61 -21.73 20.47
N GLU A 286 -23.39 -21.85 19.37
CA GLU A 286 -24.25 -23.03 19.14
C GLU A 286 -23.44 -24.34 19.18
N LEU A 287 -22.22 -24.32 18.60
CA LEU A 287 -21.33 -25.50 18.57
C LEU A 287 -20.76 -25.82 19.96
N TRP A 288 -20.40 -24.82 20.76
CA TRP A 288 -19.95 -25.04 22.16
C TRP A 288 -21.07 -25.56 23.07
N GLU A 289 -22.30 -25.15 22.84
CA GLU A 289 -23.49 -25.59 23.60
C GLU A 289 -23.96 -26.98 23.17
N ASP A 290 -23.53 -27.51 22.03
CA ASP A 290 -23.93 -28.81 21.53
C ASP A 290 -23.18 -29.92 22.28
N ARG A 291 -23.87 -30.60 23.19
CA ARG A 291 -23.34 -31.70 24.01
C ARG A 291 -22.79 -32.90 23.20
N TYR A 292 -23.17 -33.05 21.95
CA TYR A 292 -22.73 -34.12 21.06
C TYR A 292 -21.57 -33.69 20.17
N PHE A 293 -21.14 -32.42 20.22
CA PHE A 293 -20.07 -31.92 19.40
C PHE A 293 -18.76 -32.67 19.68
N PRO A 294 -18.05 -33.16 18.64
CA PRO A 294 -16.89 -34.01 18.81
C PRO A 294 -15.75 -33.30 19.56
N LYS A 295 -15.27 -33.89 20.65
CA LYS A 295 -14.14 -33.34 21.44
C LYS A 295 -12.87 -33.19 20.59
N SER A 296 -12.70 -34.01 19.55
CA SER A 296 -11.59 -33.96 18.61
C SER A 296 -11.56 -32.70 17.74
N LEU A 297 -12.66 -31.94 17.70
CA LEU A 297 -12.78 -30.68 16.94
C LEU A 297 -12.80 -29.45 17.85
N HIS A 298 -12.66 -29.63 19.18
CA HIS A 298 -12.67 -28.49 20.11
C HIS A 298 -11.48 -27.56 19.91
N ASP A 299 -10.32 -28.07 19.49
CA ASP A 299 -9.14 -27.25 19.18
C ASP A 299 -9.36 -26.41 17.91
N GLU A 300 -10.01 -26.96 16.88
CA GLU A 300 -10.37 -26.22 15.67
C GLU A 300 -11.43 -25.16 15.96
N LEU A 301 -12.45 -25.48 16.75
CA LEU A 301 -13.50 -24.55 17.12
C LEU A 301 -12.92 -23.36 17.91
N ALA A 302 -12.09 -23.64 18.94
CA ALA A 302 -11.42 -22.62 19.72
C ALA A 302 -10.47 -21.74 18.86
N THR A 303 -9.78 -22.37 17.91
CA THR A 303 -8.92 -21.63 16.95
C THR A 303 -9.73 -20.71 16.04
N ALA A 304 -10.88 -21.17 15.54
CA ALA A 304 -11.75 -20.37 14.67
C ALA A 304 -12.37 -19.17 15.43
N GLU A 305 -12.75 -19.38 16.69
CA GLU A 305 -13.25 -18.32 17.59
C GLU A 305 -12.15 -17.28 17.88
N ALA A 306 -10.92 -17.73 18.18
CA ALA A 306 -9.78 -16.82 18.36
C ALA A 306 -9.52 -16.00 17.08
N ARG A 307 -9.57 -16.61 15.90
CA ARG A 307 -9.42 -15.90 14.60
C ARG A 307 -10.50 -14.85 14.42
N LEU A 308 -11.76 -15.15 14.74
CA LEU A 308 -12.87 -14.19 14.68
C LEU A 308 -12.58 -12.96 15.54
N LEU A 309 -12.16 -13.15 16.78
CA LEU A 309 -11.86 -12.07 17.72
C LEU A 309 -10.63 -11.25 17.29
N ILE A 310 -9.60 -11.90 16.78
CA ILE A 310 -8.41 -11.21 16.23
C ILE A 310 -8.81 -10.33 15.04
N LYS A 311 -9.65 -10.83 14.13
CA LYS A 311 -10.12 -10.06 12.95
C LYS A 311 -10.96 -8.84 13.39
N GLN A 312 -11.73 -8.98 14.46
CA GLN A 312 -12.44 -7.86 15.11
C GLN A 312 -11.52 -6.93 15.92
N LYS A 313 -10.23 -7.20 16.00
CA LYS A 313 -9.25 -6.48 16.85
C LYS A 313 -9.55 -6.56 18.36
N LYS A 314 -10.33 -7.52 18.79
CA LYS A 314 -10.65 -7.81 20.21
C LYS A 314 -9.56 -8.72 20.80
N TYR A 315 -8.31 -8.22 20.84
CA TYR A 315 -7.14 -9.03 21.13
C TYR A 315 -7.16 -9.68 22.52
N GLU A 316 -7.62 -8.94 23.51
CA GLU A 316 -7.68 -9.45 24.89
C GLU A 316 -8.68 -10.60 25.03
N GLN A 317 -9.83 -10.50 24.37
CA GLN A 317 -10.85 -11.56 24.38
C GLN A 317 -10.39 -12.80 23.60
N ALA A 318 -9.50 -12.63 22.60
CA ALA A 318 -8.96 -13.73 21.82
C ALA A 318 -7.98 -14.64 22.61
N ILE A 319 -7.43 -14.16 23.73
CA ILE A 319 -6.45 -14.90 24.54
C ILE A 319 -7.06 -16.20 25.10
N GLU A 320 -8.27 -16.14 25.64
CA GLU A 320 -8.92 -17.29 26.26
C GLU A 320 -9.17 -18.45 25.26
N PRO A 321 -9.88 -18.25 24.14
CA PRO A 321 -10.10 -19.32 23.17
C PRO A 321 -8.78 -19.80 22.54
N LEU A 322 -7.80 -18.92 22.35
CA LEU A 322 -6.51 -19.32 21.79
C LEU A 322 -5.69 -20.17 22.79
N SER A 323 -5.71 -19.84 24.08
CA SER A 323 -5.10 -20.66 25.13
C SER A 323 -5.70 -22.06 25.16
N LYS A 324 -7.02 -22.15 25.08
CA LYS A 324 -7.75 -23.40 24.99
C LYS A 324 -7.36 -24.22 23.74
N ALA A 325 -7.19 -23.55 22.60
CA ALA A 325 -6.73 -24.21 21.37
C ALA A 325 -5.31 -24.76 21.50
N VAL A 326 -4.39 -24.01 22.14
CA VAL A 326 -3.00 -24.46 22.41
C VAL A 326 -2.97 -25.68 23.29
N GLU A 327 -3.83 -25.77 24.30
CA GLU A 327 -3.91 -26.92 25.23
C GLU A 327 -4.49 -28.16 24.54
N LEU A 328 -5.50 -27.99 23.72
CA LEU A 328 -6.23 -29.10 23.11
C LEU A 328 -5.54 -29.68 21.88
N THR A 329 -4.73 -28.87 21.16
CA THR A 329 -4.11 -29.32 19.90
C THR A 329 -3.04 -30.39 20.15
N THR A 330 -3.09 -31.47 19.36
CA THR A 330 -2.11 -32.57 19.40
C THR A 330 -0.93 -32.33 18.44
N SER A 331 -1.13 -31.48 17.41
CA SER A 331 -0.09 -31.19 16.42
C SER A 331 0.96 -30.23 16.97
N LYS A 332 2.24 -30.68 17.04
CA LYS A 332 3.36 -29.83 17.47
C LYS A 332 3.54 -28.59 16.58
N LYS A 333 3.42 -28.74 15.25
CA LYS A 333 3.53 -27.62 14.28
C LYS A 333 2.46 -26.57 14.57
N ARG A 334 1.20 -27.02 14.73
CA ARG A 334 0.08 -26.11 15.02
C ARG A 334 0.22 -25.49 16.41
N ARG A 335 0.61 -26.27 17.44
CA ARG A 335 0.86 -25.76 18.79
C ARG A 335 1.90 -24.65 18.80
N ALA A 336 3.01 -24.82 18.09
CA ALA A 336 4.04 -23.78 17.97
C ALA A 336 3.45 -22.47 17.43
N ARG A 337 2.71 -22.53 16.32
CA ARG A 337 2.09 -21.34 15.71
C ARG A 337 1.07 -20.69 16.63
N LEU A 338 0.14 -21.46 17.19
CA LEU A 338 -0.87 -20.91 18.09
C LEU A 338 -0.25 -20.31 19.36
N SER A 339 0.79 -20.96 19.94
CA SER A 339 1.53 -20.41 21.08
C SER A 339 2.27 -19.12 20.73
N TYR A 340 2.79 -18.99 19.50
CA TYR A 340 3.43 -17.77 19.03
C TYR A 340 2.42 -16.62 18.94
N VAL A 341 1.27 -16.85 18.30
CA VAL A 341 0.17 -15.86 18.24
C VAL A 341 -0.30 -15.49 19.64
N LEU A 342 -0.45 -16.48 20.53
CA LEU A 342 -0.85 -16.25 21.93
C LEU A 342 0.17 -15.34 22.65
N ALA A 343 1.46 -15.58 22.46
CA ALA A 343 2.52 -14.74 23.03
C ALA A 343 2.42 -13.29 22.51
N GLN A 344 2.18 -13.09 21.21
CA GLN A 344 1.99 -11.77 20.62
C GLN A 344 0.73 -11.05 21.16
N LEU A 345 -0.35 -11.78 21.44
CA LEU A 345 -1.55 -11.22 22.08
C LEU A 345 -1.27 -10.80 23.53
N HIS A 346 -0.52 -11.61 24.28
CA HIS A 346 -0.10 -11.26 25.64
C HIS A 346 0.80 -10.01 25.66
N GLU A 347 1.78 -9.92 24.78
CA GLU A 347 2.63 -8.73 24.62
C GLU A 347 1.80 -7.48 24.34
N ARG A 348 0.84 -7.58 23.42
CA ARG A 348 -0.02 -6.47 23.04
C ARG A 348 -0.93 -6.00 24.17
N SER A 349 -1.25 -6.93 25.10
CA SER A 349 -2.02 -6.65 26.32
C SER A 349 -1.13 -6.27 27.52
N GLY A 350 0.20 -6.12 27.33
CA GLY A 350 1.15 -5.80 28.39
C GLY A 350 1.43 -6.93 29.37
N ARG A 351 0.99 -8.17 29.08
CA ARG A 351 1.14 -9.34 29.94
C ARG A 351 2.46 -10.07 29.60
N TYR A 352 3.59 -9.40 29.83
CA TYR A 352 4.90 -9.91 29.40
C TYR A 352 5.34 -11.21 30.07
N GLN A 353 4.87 -11.49 31.30
CA GLN A 353 5.13 -12.77 31.97
C GLN A 353 4.44 -13.94 31.24
N ASP A 354 3.17 -13.75 30.84
CA ASP A 354 2.41 -14.76 30.11
C ASP A 354 2.97 -14.91 28.67
N ALA A 355 3.40 -13.80 28.07
CA ALA A 355 4.07 -13.82 26.77
C ALA A 355 5.36 -14.65 26.84
N TYR A 356 6.19 -14.45 27.86
CA TYR A 356 7.41 -15.23 28.07
C TYR A 356 7.12 -16.74 28.13
N ALA A 357 6.12 -17.15 28.94
CA ALA A 357 5.72 -18.53 29.07
C ALA A 357 5.12 -19.11 27.76
N ALA A 358 4.39 -18.30 27.00
CA ALA A 358 3.86 -18.70 25.72
C ALA A 358 4.97 -18.92 24.68
N TYR A 359 6.02 -18.06 24.62
CA TYR A 359 7.20 -18.29 23.79
C TYR A 359 7.99 -19.54 24.19
N GLU A 360 8.05 -19.86 25.50
CA GLU A 360 8.65 -21.11 25.97
C GLU A 360 7.92 -22.33 25.37
N LYS A 361 6.58 -22.32 25.36
CA LYS A 361 5.77 -23.38 24.70
C LYS A 361 6.02 -23.48 23.19
N VAL A 362 6.33 -22.36 22.51
CA VAL A 362 6.76 -22.38 21.10
C VAL A 362 8.05 -23.19 20.97
N LEU A 363 9.05 -22.88 21.77
CA LEU A 363 10.38 -23.52 21.73
C LEU A 363 10.30 -25.02 22.06
N ASP A 364 9.48 -25.41 23.05
CA ASP A 364 9.22 -26.81 23.44
C ASP A 364 8.58 -27.61 22.29
N SER A 365 7.84 -26.95 21.41
CA SER A 365 7.20 -27.56 20.24
C SER A 365 8.18 -27.85 19.09
N LYS A 366 9.44 -27.38 19.18
CA LYS A 366 10.50 -27.51 18.17
C LYS A 366 10.04 -27.06 16.79
N PRO A 367 9.72 -25.76 16.59
CA PRO A 367 9.27 -25.23 15.31
C PRO A 367 10.39 -25.17 14.28
N ALA A 368 10.07 -24.72 13.05
CA ALA A 368 11.06 -24.36 12.04
C ALA A 368 12.00 -23.25 12.56
N TYR A 369 13.24 -23.23 12.07
CA TYR A 369 14.31 -22.36 12.60
C TYR A 369 13.92 -20.88 12.66
N GLU A 370 13.24 -20.38 11.63
CA GLU A 370 12.80 -18.98 11.60
C GLU A 370 11.85 -18.63 12.77
N MET A 371 10.88 -19.49 13.04
CA MET A 371 9.98 -19.31 14.19
C MET A 371 10.71 -19.51 15.53
N GLU A 372 11.64 -20.48 15.62
CA GLU A 372 12.48 -20.68 16.80
C GLU A 372 13.32 -19.43 17.11
N PHE A 373 13.97 -18.86 16.08
CA PHE A 373 14.77 -17.65 16.20
C PHE A 373 13.93 -16.48 16.70
N ASN A 374 12.78 -16.23 16.06
CA ASN A 374 11.90 -15.12 16.45
C ASN A 374 11.31 -15.34 17.85
N ALA A 375 10.95 -16.58 18.21
CA ALA A 375 10.47 -16.89 19.56
C ALA A 375 11.54 -16.64 20.63
N ARG A 376 12.81 -17.02 20.40
CA ARG A 376 13.93 -16.69 21.31
C ARG A 376 14.18 -15.20 21.42
N MET A 377 14.10 -14.50 20.30
CA MET A 377 14.29 -13.05 20.26
C MET A 377 13.21 -12.34 21.09
N GLN A 378 11.94 -12.67 20.87
CA GLN A 378 10.83 -12.06 21.58
C GLN A 378 10.74 -12.54 23.04
N GLN A 379 11.09 -13.80 23.34
CA GLN A 379 11.17 -14.29 24.72
C GLN A 379 12.19 -13.47 25.52
N ASN A 380 13.34 -13.14 24.94
CA ASN A 380 14.33 -12.27 25.59
C ASN A 380 13.79 -10.86 25.86
N ALA A 381 13.06 -10.28 24.89
CA ALA A 381 12.38 -9.00 25.05
C ALA A 381 11.31 -9.04 26.16
N ALA A 382 10.46 -10.08 26.17
CA ALA A 382 9.43 -10.26 27.18
C ALA A 382 10.04 -10.51 28.58
N GLY A 383 11.16 -11.23 28.65
CA GLY A 383 11.91 -11.47 29.90
C GLY A 383 12.49 -10.19 30.48
N TRP A 384 12.95 -9.28 29.64
CA TRP A 384 13.36 -7.94 30.06
C TRP A 384 12.14 -7.10 30.47
N ALA A 385 11.09 -7.07 29.67
CA ALA A 385 9.91 -6.25 29.94
C ALA A 385 9.17 -6.64 31.23
N ASN A 386 9.22 -7.92 31.66
CA ASN A 386 8.62 -8.40 32.91
C ASN A 386 9.59 -8.35 34.12
N GLY A 387 10.82 -7.85 33.94
CA GLY A 387 11.82 -7.77 34.98
C GLY A 387 12.54 -9.08 35.34
N LYS A 388 12.29 -10.17 34.61
CA LYS A 388 12.99 -11.46 34.78
C LYS A 388 14.47 -11.35 34.38
N THR A 389 14.78 -10.47 33.45
CA THR A 389 16.13 -10.22 32.93
C THR A 389 16.39 -8.72 32.94
N ASN A 390 17.54 -8.28 33.45
CA ASN A 390 17.94 -6.87 33.35
C ASN A 390 18.42 -6.52 31.93
N SER A 391 18.55 -5.23 31.62
CA SER A 391 18.91 -4.73 30.30
C SER A 391 20.25 -5.25 29.81
N ASP A 392 21.29 -5.27 30.68
CA ASP A 392 22.62 -5.75 30.31
C ASP A 392 22.60 -7.24 29.92
N ALA A 393 21.90 -8.06 30.68
CA ALA A 393 21.78 -9.49 30.37
C ALA A 393 20.96 -9.70 29.08
N ALA A 394 19.90 -8.91 28.86
CA ALA A 394 19.10 -8.98 27.65
C ALA A 394 19.91 -8.56 26.41
N LEU A 395 20.68 -7.45 26.49
CA LEU A 395 21.57 -7.00 25.43
C LEU A 395 22.66 -8.04 25.12
N LYS A 396 23.30 -8.61 26.17
CA LYS A 396 24.31 -9.68 26.02
C LYS A 396 23.75 -10.93 25.36
N ASN A 397 22.48 -11.31 25.65
CA ASN A 397 21.82 -12.40 24.97
C ASN A 397 21.63 -12.11 23.46
N TYR A 398 21.22 -10.90 23.10
CA TYR A 398 21.10 -10.49 21.70
C TYR A 398 22.45 -10.43 20.99
N GLU A 399 23.53 -9.94 21.65
CA GLU A 399 24.89 -9.95 21.10
C GLU A 399 25.36 -11.37 20.81
N ARG A 400 25.12 -12.32 21.73
CA ARG A 400 25.40 -13.73 21.51
C ARG A 400 24.62 -14.28 20.33
N MET A 401 23.32 -13.95 20.20
CA MET A 401 22.52 -14.34 19.04
C MET A 401 23.05 -13.71 17.75
N ALA A 402 23.47 -12.45 17.76
CA ALA A 402 24.00 -11.75 16.61
C ALA A 402 25.39 -12.27 16.17
N SER A 403 26.17 -12.81 17.08
CA SER A 403 27.49 -13.43 16.80
C SER A 403 27.37 -14.83 16.18
N ASP A 404 26.24 -15.54 16.39
CA ASP A 404 26.02 -16.85 15.78
C ASP A 404 25.90 -16.71 14.25
N ALA A 405 26.68 -17.52 13.52
CA ALA A 405 26.71 -17.54 12.07
C ALA A 405 25.34 -17.88 11.43
N LYS A 406 24.50 -18.66 12.14
CA LYS A 406 23.14 -19.01 11.68
C LYS A 406 22.23 -17.79 11.57
N ASN A 407 22.50 -16.73 12.36
CA ASN A 407 21.65 -15.57 12.51
C ASN A 407 22.07 -14.38 11.63
N GLN A 408 22.98 -14.60 10.66
CA GLN A 408 23.47 -13.51 9.80
C GLN A 408 22.35 -12.75 9.08
N GLU A 409 21.31 -13.45 8.65
CA GLU A 409 20.17 -12.86 7.92
C GLU A 409 19.21 -12.09 8.83
N TYR A 410 19.30 -12.29 10.15
CA TYR A 410 18.42 -11.70 11.17
C TYR A 410 19.12 -10.64 12.04
N ARG A 411 20.36 -10.28 11.75
CA ARG A 411 21.12 -9.29 12.54
C ARG A 411 20.44 -7.92 12.57
N ASP A 412 19.77 -7.55 11.50
CA ASP A 412 18.99 -6.31 11.43
C ASP A 412 17.91 -6.26 12.51
N GLN A 413 17.19 -7.36 12.74
CA GLN A 413 16.14 -7.48 13.74
C GLN A 413 16.71 -7.50 15.17
N LEU A 414 17.83 -8.20 15.37
CA LEU A 414 18.50 -8.26 16.67
C LEU A 414 18.98 -6.88 17.10
N TYR A 415 19.69 -6.14 16.22
CA TYR A 415 20.14 -4.79 16.52
C TYR A 415 18.97 -3.80 16.71
N TYR A 416 17.87 -3.99 16.01
CA TYR A 416 16.66 -3.20 16.26
C TYR A 416 16.07 -3.49 17.65
N SER A 417 16.04 -4.75 18.08
CA SER A 417 15.59 -5.14 19.42
C SER A 417 16.50 -4.58 20.51
N MET A 418 17.84 -4.60 20.29
CA MET A 418 18.81 -3.95 21.18
C MET A 418 18.57 -2.45 21.27
N ALA A 419 18.30 -1.80 20.14
CA ALA A 419 17.95 -0.38 20.11
C ALA A 419 16.70 -0.09 20.92
N THR A 420 15.68 -0.94 20.83
CA THR A 420 14.43 -0.78 21.59
C THR A 420 14.66 -0.83 23.09
N ILE A 421 15.50 -1.75 23.57
CA ILE A 421 15.88 -1.83 24.99
C ILE A 421 16.64 -0.56 25.39
N ALA A 422 17.72 -0.21 24.68
CA ALA A 422 18.55 0.95 25.00
C ALA A 422 17.75 2.26 25.05
N LEU A 423 16.81 2.44 24.11
CA LEU A 423 15.94 3.62 24.08
C LEU A 423 14.97 3.67 25.25
N LYS A 424 14.40 2.53 25.66
CA LYS A 424 13.51 2.48 26.83
C LYS A 424 14.25 2.70 28.15
N ASP A 425 15.53 2.31 28.21
CA ASP A 425 16.42 2.60 29.37
C ASP A 425 16.95 4.05 29.37
N GLY A 426 16.53 4.88 28.41
CA GLY A 426 16.97 6.27 28.27
C GLY A 426 18.35 6.45 27.61
N ASN A 427 19.01 5.38 27.21
CA ASN A 427 20.30 5.44 26.50
C ASN A 427 20.10 5.68 25.00
N LYS A 428 19.77 6.92 24.65
CA LYS A 428 19.47 7.35 23.29
C LYS A 428 20.66 7.17 22.33
N LYS A 429 21.91 7.40 22.84
CA LYS A 429 23.11 7.28 22.02
C LYS A 429 23.32 5.85 21.50
N ASP A 430 23.23 4.87 22.40
CA ASP A 430 23.37 3.47 22.04
C ASP A 430 22.17 3.01 21.20
N GLY A 431 20.97 3.49 21.50
CA GLY A 431 19.79 3.24 20.70
C GLY A 431 19.97 3.65 19.23
N ILE A 432 20.45 4.88 18.97
CA ILE A 432 20.76 5.34 17.60
C ILE A 432 21.87 4.50 16.96
N SER A 433 22.91 4.15 17.73
CA SER A 433 24.00 3.30 17.25
C SER A 433 23.49 1.93 16.80
N TYR A 434 22.65 1.29 17.62
CA TYR A 434 22.04 -0.01 17.28
C TYR A 434 21.07 0.08 16.09
N LEU A 435 20.28 1.17 15.95
CA LEU A 435 19.44 1.37 14.77
C LEU A 435 20.26 1.50 13.49
N ARG A 436 21.39 2.22 13.53
CA ARG A 436 22.31 2.32 12.39
C ARG A 436 22.94 0.96 12.06
N LYS A 437 23.31 0.16 13.05
CA LYS A 437 23.78 -1.22 12.85
C LYS A 437 22.68 -2.09 12.23
N SER A 438 21.43 -1.98 12.70
CA SER A 438 20.28 -2.65 12.11
C SER A 438 20.17 -2.36 10.60
N LEU A 439 20.24 -1.09 10.21
CA LEU A 439 20.23 -0.68 8.80
C LEU A 439 21.43 -1.23 8.01
N SER A 440 22.63 -1.24 8.60
CA SER A 440 23.84 -1.73 7.93
C SER A 440 23.82 -3.24 7.65
N TYR A 441 23.17 -4.02 8.50
CA TYR A 441 23.01 -5.48 8.32
C TYR A 441 21.76 -5.86 7.53
N ASN A 442 20.84 -4.92 7.27
CA ASN A 442 19.61 -5.19 6.52
C ASN A 442 19.90 -5.39 5.03
N LYS A 443 19.60 -6.58 4.51
CA LYS A 443 19.77 -6.90 3.08
C LYS A 443 18.47 -6.78 2.29
N ASN A 444 17.42 -7.48 2.70
CA ASN A 444 16.18 -7.62 1.94
C ASN A 444 14.91 -7.40 2.79
N ASN A 445 15.03 -7.16 4.09
CA ASN A 445 13.90 -6.97 4.98
C ASN A 445 13.43 -5.51 4.94
N THR A 446 12.60 -5.18 3.94
CA THR A 446 12.08 -3.82 3.73
C THR A 446 11.22 -3.34 4.90
N ALA A 447 10.45 -4.23 5.53
CA ALA A 447 9.63 -3.90 6.70
C ALA A 447 10.49 -3.45 7.88
N GLN A 448 11.55 -4.22 8.23
CA GLN A 448 12.47 -3.86 9.32
C GLN A 448 13.25 -2.57 9.00
N ARG A 449 13.58 -2.36 7.71
CA ARG A 449 14.24 -1.13 7.25
C ARG A 449 13.35 0.08 7.45
N ALA A 450 12.05 -0.02 7.13
CA ALA A 450 11.08 1.05 7.35
C ALA A 450 10.96 1.40 8.84
N GLU A 451 10.90 0.39 9.72
CA GLU A 451 10.86 0.59 11.18
C GLU A 451 12.10 1.33 11.69
N ALA A 452 13.30 0.91 11.27
CA ALA A 452 14.54 1.53 11.70
C ALA A 452 14.68 2.98 11.19
N TYR A 453 14.32 3.26 9.94
CA TYR A 453 14.32 4.61 9.39
C TYR A 453 13.32 5.52 10.10
N LEU A 454 12.09 5.06 10.30
CA LEU A 454 11.05 5.84 10.97
C LEU A 454 11.46 6.16 12.40
N LYS A 455 12.01 5.17 13.13
CA LYS A 455 12.45 5.38 14.52
C LYS A 455 13.62 6.37 14.60
N LEU A 456 14.58 6.29 13.66
CA LEU A 456 15.67 7.29 13.58
C LEU A 456 15.14 8.68 13.24
N ALA A 457 14.19 8.78 12.30
CA ALA A 457 13.56 10.05 11.93
C ALA A 457 12.88 10.71 13.13
N ASP A 458 12.08 9.94 13.89
CA ASP A 458 11.40 10.41 15.09
C ASP A 458 12.43 10.87 16.16
N LEU A 459 13.50 10.09 16.42
CA LEU A 459 14.54 10.44 17.40
C LEU A 459 15.30 11.72 17.03
N TYR A 460 15.66 11.88 15.75
CA TYR A 460 16.33 13.09 15.28
C TYR A 460 15.38 14.29 15.27
N PHE A 461 14.08 14.08 15.03
CA PHE A 461 13.08 15.14 15.15
C PHE A 461 12.93 15.61 16.61
N GLU A 462 12.86 14.68 17.56
CA GLU A 462 12.84 14.98 19.00
C GLU A 462 14.08 15.74 19.47
N ASP A 463 15.26 15.44 18.88
CA ASP A 463 16.53 16.13 19.17
C ASP A 463 16.68 17.43 18.38
N GLU A 464 15.64 17.86 17.67
CA GLU A 464 15.65 19.05 16.81
C GLU A 464 16.77 19.05 15.73
N GLN A 465 17.28 17.87 15.40
CA GLN A 465 18.21 17.67 14.29
C GLN A 465 17.44 17.50 12.98
N PHE A 466 16.80 18.58 12.53
CA PHE A 466 15.80 18.57 11.47
C PHE A 466 16.34 18.11 10.10
N VAL A 467 17.63 18.35 9.82
CA VAL A 467 18.27 17.89 8.57
C VAL A 467 18.31 16.36 8.53
N GLN A 468 18.77 15.74 9.63
CA GLN A 468 18.82 14.29 9.76
C GLN A 468 17.43 13.69 9.82
N ALA A 469 16.53 14.29 10.59
CA ALA A 469 15.13 13.87 10.68
C ALA A 469 14.48 13.81 9.29
N LYS A 470 14.63 14.88 8.51
CA LYS A 470 14.10 14.95 7.13
C LYS A 470 14.70 13.85 6.23
N ALA A 471 16.00 13.65 6.27
CA ALA A 471 16.67 12.63 5.48
C ALA A 471 16.18 11.21 5.81
N TYR A 472 15.91 10.91 7.09
CA TYR A 472 15.37 9.62 7.51
C TYR A 472 13.87 9.48 7.23
N TYR A 473 13.05 10.56 7.30
CA TYR A 473 11.66 10.50 6.82
C TYR A 473 11.58 10.25 5.30
N ASP A 474 12.42 10.91 4.50
CA ASP A 474 12.52 10.63 3.06
C ASP A 474 12.88 9.16 2.82
N SER A 475 13.90 8.65 3.53
CA SER A 475 14.31 7.25 3.44
C SER A 475 13.18 6.30 3.84
N THR A 476 12.39 6.65 4.86
CA THR A 476 11.21 5.89 5.28
C THR A 476 10.19 5.80 4.15
N LEU A 477 9.89 6.90 3.48
CA LEU A 477 8.90 6.97 2.40
C LEU A 477 9.30 6.17 1.16
N THR A 478 10.58 5.87 0.97
CA THR A 478 11.04 4.99 -0.13
C THR A 478 10.71 3.52 0.08
N VAL A 479 10.49 3.09 1.33
CA VAL A 479 10.32 1.69 1.70
C VAL A 479 9.01 1.38 2.41
N LEU A 480 8.36 2.37 3.01
CA LEU A 480 7.08 2.21 3.70
C LEU A 480 5.93 2.16 2.68
N PRO A 481 5.08 1.13 2.69
CA PRO A 481 3.93 1.05 1.78
C PRO A 481 2.98 2.25 1.91
N ALA A 482 2.39 2.67 0.79
CA ALA A 482 1.51 3.85 0.76
C ALA A 482 0.19 3.66 1.54
N ASP A 483 -0.23 2.41 1.75
CA ASP A 483 -1.40 2.02 2.54
C ASP A 483 -1.11 1.86 4.05
N ASP A 484 0.16 1.95 4.47
CA ASP A 484 0.51 1.98 5.89
C ASP A 484 -0.01 3.26 6.55
N VAL A 485 -0.67 3.11 7.71
CA VAL A 485 -1.27 4.23 8.46
C VAL A 485 -0.24 5.33 8.79
N ARG A 486 1.04 4.98 8.94
CA ARG A 486 2.14 5.89 9.28
C ARG A 486 2.66 6.66 8.07
N HIS A 487 2.37 6.21 6.84
CA HIS A 487 2.86 6.85 5.61
C HIS A 487 2.41 8.30 5.50
N LYS A 488 1.15 8.59 5.80
CA LYS A 488 0.61 9.97 5.79
C LYS A 488 1.38 10.88 6.76
N ARG A 489 1.57 10.43 8.01
CA ARG A 489 2.35 11.19 9.02
C ARG A 489 3.78 11.46 8.55
N ALA A 490 4.48 10.41 8.07
CA ALA A 490 5.85 10.56 7.57
C ALA A 490 5.92 11.55 6.40
N THR A 491 4.94 11.55 5.49
CA THR A 491 4.84 12.49 4.36
C THR A 491 4.66 13.93 4.85
N GLU A 492 3.79 14.16 5.82
CA GLU A 492 3.54 15.49 6.41
C GLU A 492 4.80 16.04 7.09
N TYR A 493 5.51 15.20 7.88
CA TYR A 493 6.76 15.59 8.53
C TYR A 493 7.87 15.87 7.51
N ALA A 494 8.06 15.02 6.50
CA ALA A 494 9.04 15.24 5.44
C ALA A 494 8.77 16.54 4.66
N ALA A 495 7.50 16.84 4.36
CA ALA A 495 7.09 18.06 3.66
C ALA A 495 7.33 19.32 4.53
N ASN A 496 6.96 19.27 5.82
CA ASN A 496 7.16 20.38 6.74
C ASN A 496 8.65 20.68 6.97
N LEU A 497 9.48 19.64 7.03
CA LEU A 497 10.93 19.79 7.23
C LEU A 497 11.71 20.15 5.96
N LYS A 498 11.12 20.05 4.77
CA LYS A 498 11.83 20.28 3.50
C LYS A 498 12.53 21.64 3.44
N ASP A 499 11.77 22.71 3.68
CA ASP A 499 12.31 24.07 3.61
C ASP A 499 13.21 24.36 4.81
N ILE A 500 12.85 23.87 6.00
CA ILE A 500 13.64 24.05 7.23
C ILE A 500 15.03 23.43 7.06
N ALA A 501 15.10 22.17 6.62
CA ALA A 501 16.38 21.49 6.40
C ALA A 501 17.21 22.18 5.32
N ARG A 502 16.60 22.62 4.22
CA ARG A 502 17.26 23.38 3.15
C ARG A 502 17.86 24.67 3.69
N LEU A 503 17.10 25.44 4.48
CA LEU A 503 17.57 26.71 5.04
C LEU A 503 18.70 26.51 6.04
N ILE A 504 18.60 25.49 6.92
CA ILE A 504 19.70 25.14 7.86
C ILE A 504 20.98 24.79 7.07
N GLN A 505 20.85 23.98 6.03
CA GLN A 505 22.00 23.62 5.19
C GLN A 505 22.57 24.81 4.44
N THR A 506 21.73 25.71 3.94
CA THR A 506 22.15 26.95 3.27
C THR A 506 22.93 27.84 4.23
N ILE A 507 22.43 28.07 5.44
CA ILE A 507 23.12 28.89 6.46
C ILE A 507 24.48 28.26 6.79
N ALA A 508 24.50 26.95 7.08
CA ALA A 508 25.74 26.24 7.43
C ALA A 508 26.77 26.25 6.29
N ALA A 509 26.31 26.09 5.04
CA ALA A 509 27.18 26.18 3.85
C ALA A 509 27.77 27.60 3.69
N ASN A 510 26.91 28.62 3.79
CA ASN A 510 27.34 30.02 3.69
C ASN A 510 28.33 30.38 4.81
N ASP A 511 28.05 29.94 6.05
CA ASP A 511 28.95 30.15 7.19
C ASP A 511 30.31 29.48 7.00
N SER A 512 30.31 28.30 6.38
CA SER A 512 31.56 27.61 6.03
C SER A 512 32.33 28.35 4.97
N ILE A 513 31.66 28.92 3.96
CA ILE A 513 32.28 29.74 2.90
C ILE A 513 32.86 31.02 3.51
N VAL A 514 32.11 31.74 4.35
CA VAL A 514 32.56 32.96 5.06
C VAL A 514 33.78 32.64 5.92
N ARG A 515 33.79 31.51 6.66
CA ARG A 515 34.92 31.10 7.47
C ARG A 515 36.16 30.84 6.60
N VAL A 516 36.02 30.17 5.47
CA VAL A 516 37.15 29.87 4.56
C VAL A 516 37.62 31.15 3.87
N PHE A 517 36.71 32.10 3.55
CA PHE A 517 37.09 33.40 3.01
C PHE A 517 38.02 34.17 3.97
N ASN A 518 37.74 34.13 5.27
CA ASN A 518 38.53 34.81 6.32
C ASN A 518 39.80 34.07 6.72
N MET A 519 40.08 32.85 6.22
CA MET A 519 41.29 32.07 6.53
C MET A 519 42.45 32.60 5.72
N SER A 520 43.65 32.58 6.32
CA SER A 520 44.93 32.78 5.65
C SER A 520 45.22 31.62 4.65
N ASP A 521 46.14 31.83 3.72
CA ASP A 521 46.48 30.81 2.73
C ASP A 521 47.07 29.54 3.37
N ASP A 522 47.79 29.67 4.53
CA ASP A 522 48.32 28.53 5.24
C ASP A 522 47.23 27.73 5.99
N GLU A 523 46.26 28.40 6.61
CA GLU A 523 45.10 27.75 7.21
C GLU A 523 44.24 27.01 6.15
N ARG A 524 44.09 27.59 4.95
CA ARG A 524 43.42 26.93 3.82
C ARG A 524 44.16 25.66 3.39
N LYS A 525 45.50 25.70 3.30
CA LYS A 525 46.29 24.50 2.99
C LYS A 525 46.15 23.41 4.04
N ASP A 526 46.14 23.77 5.32
CA ASP A 526 45.96 22.82 6.40
C ASP A 526 44.55 22.23 6.45
N LEU A 527 43.56 23.03 6.14
CA LEU A 527 42.16 22.52 5.96
C LEU A 527 42.09 21.46 4.84
N VAL A 528 42.76 21.70 3.72
CA VAL A 528 42.80 20.71 2.61
C VAL A 528 43.49 19.42 3.03
N LYS A 529 44.62 19.52 3.75
CA LYS A 529 45.29 18.33 4.30
C LYS A 529 44.38 17.54 5.22
N ALA A 530 43.62 18.26 6.11
CA ALA A 530 42.68 17.65 7.02
C ALA A 530 41.52 16.94 6.27
N ILE A 531 40.97 17.57 5.23
CA ILE A 531 39.90 17.00 4.38
C ILE A 531 40.41 15.76 3.65
N LYS A 532 41.63 15.81 3.05
CA LYS A 532 42.26 14.66 2.40
C LYS A 532 42.43 13.49 3.37
N LYS A 533 42.97 13.75 4.53
CA LYS A 533 43.15 12.73 5.57
C LYS A 533 41.84 12.11 6.03
N GLN A 534 40.80 12.93 6.16
CA GLN A 534 39.48 12.43 6.51
C GLN A 534 38.87 11.55 5.41
N ARG A 535 38.98 11.95 4.13
CA ARG A 535 38.52 11.14 2.98
C ARG A 535 39.23 9.80 2.90
N GLU A 536 40.57 9.81 3.07
CA GLU A 536 41.36 8.59 3.11
C GLU A 536 40.96 7.67 4.27
N ALA A 537 40.69 8.24 5.44
CA ALA A 537 40.22 7.49 6.61
C ALA A 537 38.81 6.91 6.40
N GLU A 538 37.91 7.66 5.78
CA GLU A 538 36.55 7.21 5.43
C GLU A 538 36.59 6.12 4.36
N GLU A 539 37.44 6.26 3.34
CA GLU A 539 37.66 5.24 2.30
C GLU A 539 38.29 3.97 2.86
N ALA A 540 39.30 4.11 3.74
CA ALA A 540 39.90 2.98 4.45
C ALA A 540 38.88 2.27 5.37
N ALA A 541 37.99 3.04 6.03
CA ALA A 541 36.92 2.49 6.86
C ALA A 541 35.86 1.77 5.99
N ALA A 542 35.51 2.33 4.82
CA ALA A 542 34.59 1.71 3.86
C ALA A 542 35.17 0.39 3.31
N ILE A 543 36.47 0.37 2.99
CA ILE A 543 37.18 -0.85 2.53
C ILE A 543 37.22 -1.89 3.65
N ARG A 544 37.53 -1.49 4.91
CA ARG A 544 37.50 -2.40 6.07
C ARG A 544 36.10 -2.97 6.32
N ASN A 545 35.06 -2.15 6.22
CA ASN A 545 33.67 -2.58 6.40
C ASN A 545 33.21 -3.50 5.26
N ALA A 546 33.68 -3.27 4.04
CA ALA A 546 33.45 -4.17 2.89
C ALA A 546 34.22 -5.49 3.02
N ALA A 547 35.45 -5.47 3.56
CA ALA A 547 36.26 -6.67 3.80
C ALA A 547 35.79 -7.51 4.99
N ASN A 548 35.18 -6.89 6.00
CA ASN A 548 34.60 -7.56 7.16
C ASN A 548 33.16 -8.07 6.92
N GLN A 549 32.56 -7.83 5.74
CA GLN A 549 31.39 -8.57 5.33
C GLN A 549 31.83 -9.98 4.93
N PRO A 550 31.41 -11.04 5.65
CA PRO A 550 31.74 -12.39 5.23
C PRO A 550 31.11 -12.61 3.85
N SER A 551 31.96 -12.84 2.88
CA SER A 551 31.56 -13.34 1.56
C SER A 551 31.01 -14.74 1.75
N GLY A 552 29.71 -14.85 2.01
CA GLY A 552 29.01 -16.10 1.92
C GLY A 552 29.14 -16.62 0.48
N PRO A 553 29.22 -17.93 0.26
CA PRO A 553 29.28 -18.47 -1.08
C PRO A 553 28.09 -17.95 -1.87
N ALA A 554 28.36 -17.26 -2.97
CA ALA A 554 27.35 -16.76 -3.88
C ALA A 554 26.46 -17.95 -4.31
N LYS A 555 25.21 -18.02 -3.83
CA LYS A 555 24.21 -18.91 -4.40
C LYS A 555 24.11 -18.55 -5.88
N ALA A 556 24.46 -19.53 -6.71
CA ALA A 556 24.24 -19.44 -8.15
C ALA A 556 22.76 -19.08 -8.38
N PRO A 557 22.46 -18.12 -9.27
CA PRO A 557 21.08 -17.84 -9.65
C PRO A 557 20.46 -19.11 -10.21
N ALA A 558 19.23 -19.42 -9.77
CA ALA A 558 18.47 -20.56 -10.27
C ALA A 558 18.40 -20.51 -11.81
N PRO A 559 18.54 -21.65 -12.51
CA PRO A 559 18.58 -21.67 -13.96
C PRO A 559 17.21 -21.25 -14.51
N VAL A 560 17.20 -20.20 -15.31
CA VAL A 560 16.04 -19.84 -16.15
C VAL A 560 15.94 -20.91 -17.23
N ALA A 561 14.86 -21.67 -17.23
CA ALA A 561 14.58 -22.70 -18.23
C ALA A 561 14.46 -22.07 -19.63
N GLY A 562 15.34 -22.42 -20.54
CA GLY A 562 15.11 -22.15 -21.98
C GLY A 562 16.31 -21.69 -22.82
N ALA A 563 17.47 -21.42 -22.28
CA ALA A 563 18.65 -21.11 -23.11
C ALA A 563 19.77 -22.12 -22.82
N LYS A 564 20.31 -22.76 -23.85
CA LYS A 564 21.56 -23.54 -23.76
C LYS A 564 22.71 -22.56 -23.43
N GLN A 565 22.86 -22.22 -22.17
CA GLN A 565 24.04 -21.48 -21.72
C GLN A 565 25.17 -22.49 -21.56
N THR A 566 26.27 -22.22 -22.26
CA THR A 566 27.51 -22.95 -22.07
C THR A 566 28.01 -22.70 -20.66
N THR A 567 28.26 -23.77 -19.90
CA THR A 567 28.76 -23.74 -18.52
C THR A 567 30.20 -23.22 -18.42
N PHE A 568 30.86 -22.98 -19.54
CA PHE A 568 32.23 -22.55 -19.54
C PHE A 568 32.33 -21.03 -19.47
N TYR A 569 33.02 -20.53 -18.45
CA TYR A 569 33.10 -19.10 -18.08
C TYR A 569 33.47 -18.18 -19.27
N PHE A 570 34.45 -18.56 -20.13
CA PHE A 570 34.91 -17.73 -21.26
C PHE A 570 33.92 -17.65 -22.45
N TYR A 571 32.88 -18.47 -22.50
CA TYR A 571 31.87 -18.44 -23.56
C TYR A 571 30.53 -17.92 -23.08
N ASN A 572 30.45 -17.43 -21.80
CA ASN A 572 29.27 -16.83 -21.25
C ASN A 572 29.42 -15.30 -21.22
N GLU A 573 28.78 -14.63 -22.15
CA GLU A 573 28.85 -13.15 -22.28
C GLU A 573 28.46 -12.40 -21.02
N THR A 574 27.52 -12.94 -20.23
CA THR A 574 27.07 -12.32 -18.99
C THR A 574 28.18 -12.31 -17.94
N PHE A 575 28.92 -13.43 -17.81
CA PHE A 575 30.07 -13.51 -16.90
C PHE A 575 31.25 -12.69 -17.39
N LEU A 576 31.48 -12.61 -18.71
CA LEU A 576 32.53 -11.77 -19.29
C LEU A 576 32.27 -10.28 -19.08
N LYS A 577 31.02 -9.83 -19.30
CA LYS A 577 30.60 -8.43 -19.07
C LYS A 577 30.70 -8.07 -17.59
N LYS A 578 30.24 -8.97 -16.67
CA LYS A 578 30.36 -8.78 -15.23
C LYS A 578 31.81 -8.76 -14.78
N GLY A 579 32.63 -9.70 -15.24
CA GLY A 579 34.05 -9.77 -14.89
C GLY A 579 34.83 -8.53 -15.37
N ARG A 580 34.53 -8.01 -16.57
CA ARG A 580 35.12 -6.77 -17.09
C ARG A 580 34.72 -5.55 -16.24
N LYS A 581 33.45 -5.47 -15.84
CA LYS A 581 32.94 -4.39 -14.99
C LYS A 581 33.55 -4.44 -13.57
N ASP A 582 33.67 -5.64 -13.00
CA ASP A 582 34.29 -5.83 -11.69
C ASP A 582 35.81 -5.59 -11.73
N PHE A 583 36.43 -5.92 -12.84
CA PHE A 583 37.87 -5.61 -13.07
C PHE A 583 38.10 -4.09 -13.18
N SER A 584 37.31 -3.38 -14.01
CA SER A 584 37.45 -1.92 -14.14
C SER A 584 37.17 -1.20 -12.82
N ARG A 585 36.22 -1.69 -12.03
CA ARG A 585 35.89 -1.12 -10.72
C ARG A 585 37.00 -1.30 -9.69
N ASN A 586 37.64 -2.46 -9.67
CA ASN A 586 38.64 -2.82 -8.64
C ASN A 586 40.08 -2.45 -9.03
N TRP A 587 40.38 -2.34 -10.32
CA TRP A 587 41.73 -2.19 -10.83
C TRP A 587 41.90 -1.05 -11.84
N GLY A 588 40.82 -0.32 -12.17
CA GLY A 588 40.85 0.76 -13.17
C GLY A 588 41.07 0.26 -14.60
N GLU A 589 41.50 1.13 -15.50
CA GLU A 589 41.75 0.84 -16.90
C GLU A 589 43.17 0.28 -17.13
N ARG A 590 43.57 -0.68 -16.34
CA ARG A 590 44.91 -1.31 -16.50
C ARG A 590 44.97 -2.21 -17.73
N LYS A 591 46.04 -2.09 -18.51
CA LYS A 591 46.29 -2.98 -19.63
C LYS A 591 46.63 -4.38 -19.16
N LEU A 592 46.23 -5.38 -19.93
CA LEU A 592 46.52 -6.78 -19.68
C LEU A 592 48.01 -7.06 -20.03
N ASP A 593 48.86 -6.99 -19.01
CA ASP A 593 50.31 -7.23 -19.09
C ASP A 593 50.75 -8.18 -17.97
N ASP A 594 51.92 -8.79 -18.10
CA ASP A 594 52.48 -9.63 -17.05
C ASP A 594 52.70 -8.82 -15.75
N ASN A 595 52.36 -9.43 -14.63
CA ASN A 595 52.41 -8.81 -13.28
C ASN A 595 51.53 -7.56 -13.06
N TRP A 596 50.46 -7.38 -13.81
CA TRP A 596 49.52 -6.25 -13.70
C TRP A 596 48.91 -6.03 -12.28
N ARG A 597 48.96 -7.06 -11.40
CA ARG A 597 48.46 -7.01 -10.01
C ARG A 597 49.42 -6.37 -9.00
N ARG A 598 50.72 -6.17 -9.40
CA ARG A 598 51.70 -5.59 -8.48
C ARG A 598 51.62 -4.07 -8.50
N SER A 599 51.47 -3.46 -7.31
CA SER A 599 51.42 -2.01 -7.13
C SER A 599 52.76 -1.33 -7.47
N ASN A 600 53.89 -2.02 -7.23
CA ASN A 600 55.24 -1.51 -7.53
C ASN A 600 55.79 -2.19 -8.80
N ARG A 601 55.43 -1.69 -9.97
CA ARG A 601 55.98 -2.10 -11.22
C ARG A 601 57.17 -1.21 -11.56
N VAL A 602 58.36 -1.75 -11.52
CA VAL A 602 59.53 -1.09 -12.12
C VAL A 602 59.35 -1.20 -13.62
N VAL A 603 59.05 -0.11 -14.30
CA VAL A 603 59.07 -0.03 -15.75
C VAL A 603 60.56 -0.07 -16.14
N ALA A 604 61.01 -1.16 -16.74
CA ALA A 604 62.30 -1.23 -17.40
C ALA A 604 62.23 -0.36 -18.66
N GLY A 605 62.42 0.93 -18.48
CA GLY A 605 62.75 1.90 -19.50
C GLY A 605 64.23 2.19 -19.40
N GLY A 606 64.92 2.31 -20.54
CA GLY A 606 66.38 2.42 -20.67
C GLY A 606 67.03 3.58 -19.90
N PRO A 607 68.31 3.60 -19.80
CA PRO A 607 69.07 4.47 -18.89
C PRO A 607 69.27 5.86 -19.46
N ASP A 608 68.18 6.68 -19.45
CA ASP A 608 68.37 8.13 -19.72
C ASP A 608 67.09 8.95 -19.29
N ASP A 609 66.64 8.81 -18.08
CA ASP A 609 65.72 9.81 -17.47
C ASP A 609 65.62 9.64 -15.91
N ALA A 610 66.73 9.59 -15.29
CA ALA A 610 66.82 9.66 -13.84
C ALA A 610 67.55 10.94 -13.47
N LEU A 611 66.83 12.04 -13.40
CA LEU A 611 67.09 13.20 -12.54
C LEU A 611 66.09 14.31 -12.84
N GLY A 612 65.18 14.50 -11.92
CA GLY A 612 64.48 15.75 -11.79
C GLY A 612 63.07 15.85 -12.39
N ALA A 613 62.07 15.18 -11.79
CA ALA A 613 60.69 15.66 -11.86
C ALA A 613 59.79 14.85 -10.91
N ASP A 614 59.73 15.17 -9.66
CA ASP A 614 58.61 14.65 -8.83
C ASP A 614 58.14 15.53 -7.65
N SER A 615 58.67 16.76 -7.54
CA SER A 615 58.09 17.71 -6.57
C SER A 615 57.06 18.63 -7.19
N THR A 616 57.07 18.81 -8.53
CA THR A 616 56.16 19.78 -9.22
C THR A 616 54.85 19.13 -9.69
N LYS A 617 54.80 17.81 -9.99
CA LYS A 617 53.54 17.14 -10.40
C LYS A 617 52.60 16.89 -9.22
N ASN A 618 53.11 16.58 -8.01
CA ASN A 618 52.27 16.47 -6.83
C ASN A 618 51.74 17.81 -6.40
N ASN A 619 52.44 18.92 -6.62
CA ASN A 619 51.95 20.27 -6.34
C ASN A 619 50.89 20.73 -7.35
N ALA A 620 51.04 20.40 -8.66
CA ALA A 620 50.08 20.77 -9.71
C ALA A 620 48.72 20.05 -9.56
N VAL A 621 48.71 18.77 -9.13
CA VAL A 621 47.47 18.02 -8.81
C VAL A 621 46.86 18.55 -7.53
N ALA A 622 47.67 18.89 -6.51
CA ALA A 622 47.19 19.50 -5.27
C ALA A 622 46.59 20.90 -5.52
N ASP A 623 47.20 21.68 -6.42
CA ASP A 623 46.73 23.02 -6.80
C ASP A 623 45.44 22.98 -7.65
N ALA A 624 45.27 21.97 -8.50
CA ALA A 624 44.04 21.78 -9.27
C ALA A 624 42.85 21.37 -8.35
N GLU A 625 43.08 20.43 -7.40
CA GLU A 625 42.06 20.07 -6.42
C GLU A 625 41.76 21.21 -5.44
N LEU A 626 42.78 22.03 -5.10
CA LEU A 626 42.58 23.26 -4.34
C LEU A 626 41.68 24.27 -5.06
N LYS A 627 41.90 24.46 -6.37
CA LYS A 627 41.07 25.35 -7.20
C LYS A 627 39.60 24.89 -7.26
N ASP A 628 39.34 23.57 -7.31
CA ASP A 628 38.00 23.02 -7.33
C ASP A 628 37.30 23.18 -5.98
N ILE A 629 37.98 22.89 -4.85
CA ILE A 629 37.43 23.03 -3.50
C ILE A 629 37.05 24.47 -3.17
N PHE A 630 37.86 25.44 -3.68
CA PHE A 630 37.70 26.85 -3.39
C PHE A 630 37.03 27.63 -4.54
N SER A 631 36.52 26.96 -5.56
CA SER A 631 35.89 27.62 -6.72
C SER A 631 34.67 28.49 -6.33
N ASN A 632 33.98 28.12 -5.27
CA ASN A 632 32.76 28.81 -4.78
C ASN A 632 33.01 29.87 -3.70
N ILE A 633 34.29 30.20 -3.40
CA ILE A 633 34.61 31.23 -2.43
C ILE A 633 34.51 32.60 -3.08
N PRO A 634 33.85 33.59 -2.44
CA PRO A 634 33.79 34.96 -2.93
C PRO A 634 35.20 35.52 -3.21
N LYS A 635 35.33 36.24 -4.33
CA LYS A 635 36.60 36.85 -4.71
C LYS A 635 36.66 38.36 -4.35
N SER A 636 35.53 38.93 -3.99
CA SER A 636 35.41 40.33 -3.61
C SER A 636 34.50 40.54 -2.39
N MET A 637 34.62 41.69 -1.77
CA MET A 637 33.74 42.09 -0.65
C MET A 637 32.28 42.23 -1.11
N GLU A 638 32.05 42.58 -2.35
CA GLU A 638 30.69 42.67 -2.95
C GLU A 638 30.05 41.28 -3.01
N GLU A 639 30.76 40.26 -3.50
CA GLU A 639 30.29 38.88 -3.53
C GLU A 639 30.04 38.33 -2.09
N LEU A 640 30.91 38.68 -1.15
CA LEU A 640 30.75 38.34 0.26
C LEU A 640 29.47 38.98 0.83
N SER A 641 29.18 40.24 0.48
CA SER A 641 27.97 40.98 0.87
C SER A 641 26.70 40.25 0.39
N VAL A 642 26.69 39.77 -0.85
CA VAL A 642 25.57 39.00 -1.42
C VAL A 642 25.35 37.73 -0.61
N LEU A 643 26.43 37.02 -0.22
CA LEU A 643 26.36 35.81 0.61
C LEU A 643 25.79 36.11 2.02
N HIS A 644 26.22 37.23 2.63
CA HIS A 644 25.67 37.67 3.92
C HIS A 644 24.18 38.00 3.82
N MET A 645 23.74 38.64 2.72
CA MET A 645 22.31 38.91 2.50
C MET A 645 21.50 37.65 2.30
N ALA A 646 22.03 36.66 1.56
CA ALA A 646 21.40 35.35 1.39
C ALA A 646 21.27 34.61 2.73
N THR A 647 22.29 34.71 3.61
CA THR A 647 22.25 34.13 4.95
C THR A 647 21.24 34.84 5.84
N TYR A 648 21.18 36.14 5.79
CA TYR A 648 20.19 36.96 6.49
C TYR A 648 18.76 36.56 6.14
N GLU A 649 18.49 36.45 4.83
CA GLU A 649 17.16 36.03 4.33
C GLU A 649 16.83 34.59 4.74
N ALA A 650 17.80 33.68 4.67
CA ALA A 650 17.62 32.29 5.08
C ALA A 650 17.34 32.16 6.58
N MET A 651 18.03 32.94 7.44
CA MET A 651 17.79 32.94 8.89
C MET A 651 16.40 33.51 9.23
N TYR A 652 15.98 34.60 8.56
CA TYR A 652 14.62 35.13 8.73
C TYR A 652 13.55 34.10 8.36
N GLN A 653 13.66 33.50 7.18
CA GLN A 653 12.72 32.46 6.74
C GLN A 653 12.73 31.26 7.70
N LEU A 654 13.88 30.82 8.17
CA LEU A 654 14.00 29.71 9.10
C LEU A 654 13.31 30.01 10.43
N GLY A 655 13.54 31.21 10.99
CA GLY A 655 12.90 31.65 12.24
C GLY A 655 11.38 31.67 12.15
N THR A 656 10.83 32.17 11.04
CA THR A 656 9.38 32.18 10.81
C THR A 656 8.81 30.77 10.63
N LEU A 657 9.51 29.88 9.89
CA LEU A 657 9.08 28.48 9.68
C LEU A 657 9.10 27.65 10.98
N TYR A 658 10.03 27.90 11.89
CA TYR A 658 10.02 27.23 13.20
C TYR A 658 8.72 27.46 13.95
N ARG A 659 8.19 28.69 13.91
CA ARG A 659 6.90 29.02 14.52
C ARG A 659 5.72 28.48 13.70
N ASP A 660 5.66 28.79 12.40
CA ASP A 660 4.47 28.58 11.58
C ASP A 660 4.22 27.11 11.25
N ARG A 661 5.28 26.30 11.06
CA ARG A 661 5.17 24.89 10.70
C ARG A 661 5.40 23.91 11.85
N LEU A 662 6.34 24.24 12.75
CA LEU A 662 6.72 23.35 13.86
C LEU A 662 6.18 23.80 15.21
N GLN A 663 5.60 25.00 15.31
CA GLN A 663 5.17 25.62 16.57
C GLN A 663 6.30 25.67 17.63
N ASN A 664 7.55 25.68 17.16
CA ASN A 664 8.73 25.74 18.01
C ASN A 664 9.14 27.18 18.24
N ASN A 665 8.47 27.79 19.22
CA ASN A 665 8.70 29.21 19.56
C ASN A 665 10.11 29.48 20.15
N VAL A 666 10.72 28.49 20.79
CA VAL A 666 12.10 28.63 21.34
C VAL A 666 13.12 28.76 20.21
N ARG A 667 13.02 27.89 19.20
CA ARG A 667 13.90 27.97 18.01
C ARG A 667 13.62 29.23 17.17
N CYS A 668 12.35 29.61 17.08
CA CYS A 668 11.96 30.86 16.40
C CYS A 668 12.66 32.06 17.03
N THR A 669 12.50 32.26 18.34
CA THR A 669 13.12 33.41 19.06
C THR A 669 14.63 33.34 18.98
N GLY A 670 15.24 32.18 19.23
CA GLY A 670 16.70 32.05 19.19
C GLY A 670 17.29 32.39 17.83
N THR A 671 16.68 31.90 16.75
CA THR A 671 17.14 32.19 15.38
C THR A 671 16.95 33.64 14.98
N LEU A 672 15.83 34.28 15.38
CA LEU A 672 15.54 35.67 15.03
C LEU A 672 16.34 36.66 15.88
N GLU A 673 16.67 36.32 17.11
CA GLU A 673 17.57 37.12 17.94
C GLU A 673 19.03 37.03 17.50
N GLU A 674 19.48 35.81 17.11
CA GLU A 674 20.78 35.62 16.48
C GLU A 674 20.90 36.42 15.16
N LEU A 675 19.83 36.42 14.34
CA LEU A 675 19.77 37.21 13.12
C LEU A 675 20.04 38.69 13.39
N GLN A 676 19.36 39.28 14.40
CA GLN A 676 19.55 40.70 14.78
C GLN A 676 20.93 40.98 15.35
N THR A 677 21.50 40.06 16.14
CA THR A 677 22.83 40.19 16.69
C THR A 677 23.90 40.14 15.60
N ARG A 678 23.72 39.25 14.64
CA ARG A 678 24.67 39.03 13.53
C ARG A 678 24.63 40.13 12.47
N TYR A 679 23.45 40.74 12.26
CA TYR A 679 23.21 41.76 11.22
C TYR A 679 22.46 42.99 11.77
N PRO A 680 23.07 43.75 12.70
CA PRO A 680 22.37 44.82 13.42
C PRO A 680 21.93 45.98 12.51
N ASP A 681 22.65 46.24 11.43
CA ASP A 681 22.41 47.37 10.53
C ASP A 681 21.46 47.03 9.33
N THR A 682 20.92 45.80 9.33
CA THR A 682 20.07 45.33 8.21
C THR A 682 18.60 45.52 8.56
N ALA A 683 17.91 46.46 7.95
CA ALA A 683 16.52 46.80 8.23
C ALA A 683 15.49 46.03 7.36
N ARG A 684 15.94 45.16 6.42
CA ARG A 684 15.05 44.55 5.37
C ARG A 684 13.84 43.80 5.95
N TYR A 685 14.01 42.99 6.99
CA TYR A 685 12.93 42.24 7.67
C TYR A 685 12.82 42.62 9.16
N GLU A 686 13.27 43.80 9.59
CA GLU A 686 13.36 44.19 11.00
C GLU A 686 11.97 44.19 11.67
N LYS A 687 10.98 44.80 11.02
CA LYS A 687 9.61 44.90 11.58
C LYS A 687 8.91 43.57 11.64
N GLU A 688 9.13 42.72 10.64
CA GLU A 688 8.63 41.35 10.58
C GLU A 688 9.29 40.51 11.72
N THR A 689 10.61 40.64 11.87
CA THR A 689 11.37 39.90 12.88
C THR A 689 10.88 40.28 14.29
N TRP A 690 10.67 41.57 14.58
CA TRP A 690 10.14 42.00 15.87
C TRP A 690 8.72 41.53 16.12
N TYR A 691 7.88 41.52 15.10
CA TYR A 691 6.52 40.97 15.18
C TYR A 691 6.53 39.48 15.50
N TYR A 692 7.35 38.69 14.83
CA TYR A 692 7.47 37.26 15.09
C TYR A 692 8.09 36.96 16.47
N CYS A 693 9.08 37.72 16.91
CA CYS A 693 9.63 37.65 18.26
C CYS A 693 8.54 37.94 19.31
N TYR A 694 7.78 39.04 19.13
CA TYR A 694 6.66 39.34 20.03
C TYR A 694 5.68 38.17 20.14
N LEU A 695 5.21 37.64 19.02
CA LEU A 695 4.27 36.52 19.03
C LEU A 695 4.84 35.28 19.70
N ALA A 696 6.07 34.92 19.38
CA ALA A 696 6.72 33.73 19.93
C ALA A 696 7.00 33.85 21.43
N PHE A 697 7.46 35.03 21.93
CA PHE A 697 7.64 35.25 23.36
C PHE A 697 6.32 35.31 24.13
N ASN A 698 5.27 35.84 23.52
CA ASN A 698 3.92 35.82 24.11
C ASN A 698 3.40 34.38 24.26
N ASP A 699 3.58 33.54 23.25
CA ASP A 699 3.23 32.11 23.31
C ASP A 699 4.06 31.34 24.34
N LEU A 700 5.33 31.74 24.54
CA LEU A 700 6.23 31.22 25.59
C LEU A 700 5.92 31.77 26.99
N LYS A 701 4.92 32.68 27.10
CA LYS A 701 4.55 33.39 28.36
C LYS A 701 5.69 34.21 28.96
N ASN A 702 6.66 34.63 28.16
CA ASN A 702 7.72 35.53 28.56
C ASN A 702 7.28 37.00 28.28
N GLN A 703 6.52 37.56 29.19
CA GLN A 703 5.89 38.89 29.03
C GLN A 703 6.94 40.03 28.91
N GLU A 704 8.07 39.90 29.60
CA GLU A 704 9.13 40.92 29.55
C GLU A 704 9.72 41.03 28.14
N ARG A 705 10.10 39.93 27.53
CA ARG A 705 10.65 39.92 26.18
C ARG A 705 9.58 40.24 25.12
N ALA A 706 8.36 39.81 25.33
CA ALA A 706 7.26 40.14 24.44
C ALA A 706 7.01 41.65 24.43
N GLN A 707 6.93 42.29 25.62
CA GLN A 707 6.76 43.74 25.75
C GLN A 707 7.93 44.50 25.11
N PHE A 708 9.17 44.03 25.31
CA PHE A 708 10.34 44.67 24.68
C PHE A 708 10.20 44.75 23.14
N TYR A 709 9.79 43.64 22.49
CA TYR A 709 9.60 43.65 21.02
C TYR A 709 8.35 44.43 20.57
N TYR A 710 7.29 44.45 21.38
CA TYR A 710 6.13 45.29 21.17
C TYR A 710 6.53 46.77 21.15
N ASP A 711 7.25 47.27 22.18
CA ASP A 711 7.67 48.65 22.29
C ASP A 711 8.63 49.05 21.17
N LYS A 712 9.56 48.19 20.78
CA LYS A 712 10.42 48.41 19.60
C LYS A 712 9.62 48.58 18.32
N LEU A 713 8.65 47.69 18.07
CA LEU A 713 7.86 47.67 16.84
C LEU A 713 6.95 48.89 16.77
N ILE A 714 6.26 49.24 17.86
CA ILE A 714 5.36 50.40 17.91
C ILE A 714 6.16 51.72 17.89
N GLY A 715 7.30 51.80 18.57
CA GLY A 715 8.14 52.99 18.61
C GLY A 715 8.75 53.34 17.27
N LYS A 716 9.29 52.38 16.53
CA LYS A 716 9.97 52.63 15.27
C LYS A 716 9.04 52.58 14.04
N TYR A 717 8.03 51.69 14.07
CA TYR A 717 7.15 51.42 12.91
C TYR A 717 5.65 51.49 13.24
N PRO A 718 5.12 52.55 13.85
CA PRO A 718 3.72 52.63 14.31
C PRO A 718 2.68 52.50 13.20
N LYS A 719 3.05 52.88 11.96
CA LYS A 719 2.15 52.82 10.77
C LYS A 719 2.25 51.47 10.04
N SER A 720 3.11 50.54 10.43
CA SER A 720 3.25 49.25 9.77
C SER A 720 1.99 48.41 9.97
N ALA A 721 1.71 47.50 9.04
CA ALA A 721 0.62 46.54 9.18
C ALA A 721 0.78 45.68 10.44
N TYR A 722 2.00 45.30 10.82
CA TYR A 722 2.33 44.54 12.00
C TYR A 722 2.00 45.27 13.29
N ALA A 723 2.40 46.54 13.40
CA ALA A 723 2.08 47.39 14.53
C ALA A 723 0.54 47.59 14.66
N ARG A 724 -0.11 47.85 13.58
CA ARG A 724 -1.58 48.01 13.53
C ARG A 724 -2.31 46.71 13.91
N THR A 725 -1.80 45.54 13.54
CA THR A 725 -2.37 44.26 13.94
C THR A 725 -2.33 44.10 15.47
N LEU A 726 -1.34 44.63 16.14
CA LEU A 726 -1.18 44.54 17.60
C LEU A 726 -1.99 45.60 18.36
N THR A 727 -2.18 46.78 17.77
CA THR A 727 -2.83 47.92 18.44
C THR A 727 -4.33 48.07 18.14
N ASP A 728 -4.79 47.50 17.00
CA ASP A 728 -6.20 47.56 16.57
C ASP A 728 -6.79 46.15 16.47
N PRO A 729 -7.66 45.74 17.41
CA PRO A 729 -8.27 44.41 17.42
C PRO A 729 -9.12 44.13 16.18
N ASN A 730 -9.63 45.15 15.50
CA ASN A 730 -10.50 45.02 14.33
C ASN A 730 -9.74 45.07 13.00
N PHE A 731 -8.46 45.42 13.02
CA PHE A 731 -7.65 45.59 11.79
C PHE A 731 -7.57 44.30 10.97
N LEU A 732 -7.37 43.15 11.58
CA LEU A 732 -7.34 41.87 10.88
C LEU A 732 -8.69 41.49 10.27
N ASN A 733 -9.78 41.75 10.98
CA ASN A 733 -11.12 41.46 10.48
C ASN A 733 -11.48 42.37 9.33
N ALA A 734 -11.21 43.67 9.43
CA ALA A 734 -11.42 44.64 8.35
C ALA A 734 -10.54 44.33 7.14
N THR A 735 -9.31 43.86 7.33
CA THR A 735 -8.42 43.44 6.24
C THR A 735 -8.96 42.20 5.53
N LYS A 736 -9.39 41.17 6.31
CA LYS A 736 -9.99 39.95 5.74
C LYS A 736 -11.31 40.18 5.02
N GLU A 737 -12.12 41.10 5.52
CA GLU A 737 -13.37 41.51 4.83
C GLU A 737 -13.03 42.22 3.52
N ARG A 738 -12.06 43.15 3.52
CA ARG A 738 -11.62 43.83 2.32
C ARG A 738 -11.01 42.91 1.27
N GLU A 739 -10.22 41.90 1.71
CA GLU A 739 -9.71 40.86 0.79
C GLU A 739 -10.84 39.97 0.24
N ARG A 740 -11.83 39.62 1.08
CA ARG A 740 -13.01 38.87 0.63
C ARG A 740 -13.82 39.66 -0.39
N ASP A 741 -14.03 40.95 -0.14
CA ASP A 741 -14.76 41.84 -1.06
C ASP A 741 -13.98 42.03 -2.35
N LEU A 742 -12.64 42.15 -2.31
CA LEU A 742 -11.78 42.20 -3.46
C LEU A 742 -11.87 40.94 -4.32
N ASN A 743 -11.76 39.78 -3.69
CA ASN A 743 -11.86 38.47 -4.38
C ASN A 743 -13.24 38.31 -5.02
N LYS A 744 -14.30 38.60 -4.28
CA LYS A 744 -15.68 38.55 -4.77
C LYS A 744 -15.88 39.49 -5.96
N TYR A 745 -15.35 40.70 -5.88
CA TYR A 745 -15.44 41.69 -6.98
C TYR A 745 -14.70 41.21 -8.23
N TYR A 746 -13.54 40.57 -8.07
CA TYR A 746 -12.80 39.95 -9.18
C TYR A 746 -13.57 38.77 -9.79
N GLU A 747 -14.10 37.87 -8.99
CA GLU A 747 -14.89 36.71 -9.46
C GLU A 747 -16.15 37.16 -10.24
N GLU A 748 -16.86 38.13 -9.74
CA GLU A 748 -18.00 38.72 -10.44
C GLU A 748 -17.57 39.36 -11.79
N THR A 749 -16.46 40.10 -11.81
CA THR A 749 -15.93 40.73 -13.00
C THR A 749 -15.48 39.72 -14.05
N TYR A 750 -14.84 38.64 -13.59
CA TYR A 750 -14.43 37.52 -14.44
C TYR A 750 -15.63 36.75 -14.99
N THR A 751 -16.67 36.57 -14.18
CA THR A 751 -17.95 35.96 -14.60
C THR A 751 -18.65 36.78 -15.67
N LEU A 752 -18.64 38.11 -15.58
CA LEU A 752 -19.14 39.03 -16.63
C LEU A 752 -18.36 38.85 -17.94
N PHE A 753 -17.03 38.76 -17.85
CA PHE A 753 -16.18 38.48 -19.02
C PHE A 753 -16.56 37.15 -19.67
N GLN A 754 -16.69 36.07 -18.88
CA GLN A 754 -17.08 34.73 -19.38
C GLN A 754 -18.46 34.73 -20.07
N LYS A 755 -19.39 35.54 -19.62
CA LYS A 755 -20.73 35.71 -20.21
C LYS A 755 -20.78 36.67 -21.43
N GLY A 756 -19.63 37.20 -21.88
CA GLY A 756 -19.56 38.10 -23.01
C GLY A 756 -19.85 39.59 -22.69
N GLY A 757 -20.01 39.94 -21.41
CA GLY A 757 -20.20 41.33 -20.95
C GLY A 757 -18.89 42.10 -20.90
N TYR A 758 -18.15 42.13 -22.01
CA TYR A 758 -16.79 42.68 -22.07
C TYR A 758 -16.67 44.16 -21.70
N LYS A 759 -17.65 44.98 -22.10
CA LYS A 759 -17.64 46.42 -21.79
C LYS A 759 -17.77 46.68 -20.29
N GLU A 760 -18.69 46.00 -19.64
CA GLU A 760 -18.92 46.11 -18.20
C GLU A 760 -17.75 45.55 -17.40
N ALA A 761 -17.20 44.36 -17.80
CA ALA A 761 -16.02 43.79 -17.20
C ALA A 761 -14.79 44.71 -17.33
N TYR A 762 -14.59 45.34 -18.48
CA TYR A 762 -13.55 46.36 -18.69
C TYR A 762 -13.69 47.51 -17.71
N THR A 763 -14.90 48.13 -17.62
CA THR A 763 -15.16 49.26 -16.71
C THR A 763 -14.85 48.87 -15.25
N ARG A 764 -15.28 47.66 -14.81
CA ARG A 764 -15.01 47.17 -13.45
C ARG A 764 -13.51 46.96 -13.22
N CYS A 765 -12.75 46.49 -14.20
CA CYS A 765 -11.28 46.39 -14.09
C CYS A 765 -10.61 47.75 -13.88
N GLU A 766 -11.06 48.80 -14.56
CA GLU A 766 -10.55 50.17 -14.41
C GLU A 766 -10.95 50.84 -13.09
N GLU A 767 -12.08 50.43 -12.53
CA GLU A 767 -12.57 50.88 -11.21
C GLU A 767 -11.88 50.16 -10.03
N ALA A 768 -11.41 48.96 -10.22
CA ALA A 768 -10.84 48.16 -9.15
C ALA A 768 -9.68 48.84 -8.39
N PRO A 769 -8.70 49.50 -9.05
CA PRO A 769 -7.65 50.22 -8.35
C PRO A 769 -8.17 51.44 -7.56
N LYS A 770 -9.24 52.09 -7.99
CA LYS A 770 -9.87 53.19 -7.28
C LYS A 770 -10.60 52.71 -6.03
N LYS A 771 -11.29 51.55 -6.13
CA LYS A 771 -12.08 50.96 -5.05
C LYS A 771 -11.25 50.28 -3.99
N PHE A 772 -10.23 49.53 -4.38
CA PHE A 772 -9.45 48.66 -3.48
C PHE A 772 -8.00 49.08 -3.29
N GLY A 773 -7.58 50.18 -3.96
CA GLY A 773 -6.23 50.73 -3.97
C GLY A 773 -5.40 50.22 -5.16
N SER A 774 -4.48 51.09 -5.61
CA SER A 774 -3.59 50.82 -6.75
C SER A 774 -2.55 49.70 -6.52
N GLN A 775 -2.36 49.29 -5.27
CA GLN A 775 -1.42 48.27 -4.84
C GLN A 775 -2.16 47.01 -4.30
N ASN A 776 -3.41 46.77 -4.72
CA ASN A 776 -4.13 45.59 -4.24
C ASN A 776 -3.52 44.28 -4.81
N PRO A 777 -3.63 43.14 -4.11
CA PRO A 777 -3.02 41.88 -4.49
C PRO A 777 -3.47 41.32 -5.86
N LEU A 778 -4.63 41.77 -6.37
CA LEU A 778 -5.17 41.31 -7.65
C LEU A 778 -5.00 42.31 -8.79
N VAL A 779 -4.23 43.41 -8.61
CA VAL A 779 -4.08 44.47 -9.60
C VAL A 779 -3.56 43.96 -10.96
N ALA A 780 -2.57 43.03 -10.95
CA ALA A 780 -2.05 42.42 -12.17
C ALA A 780 -3.12 41.56 -12.86
N LYS A 781 -3.96 40.86 -12.11
CA LYS A 781 -5.08 40.05 -12.64
C LYS A 781 -6.15 40.94 -13.28
N PHE A 782 -6.49 42.07 -12.64
CA PHE A 782 -7.40 43.05 -13.26
C PHE A 782 -6.81 43.65 -14.50
N ALA A 783 -5.52 43.98 -14.52
CA ALA A 783 -4.85 44.51 -15.70
C ALA A 783 -4.85 43.52 -16.87
N LEU A 784 -4.58 42.24 -16.60
CA LEU A 784 -4.66 41.20 -17.62
C LEU A 784 -6.10 41.03 -18.12
N LEU A 785 -7.09 40.98 -17.21
CA LEU A 785 -8.50 40.86 -17.56
C LEU A 785 -9.00 42.08 -18.38
N SER A 786 -8.56 43.30 -18.06
CA SER A 786 -8.81 44.54 -18.85
C SER A 786 -8.25 44.40 -20.27
N ALA A 787 -7.00 43.89 -20.41
CA ALA A 787 -6.40 43.63 -21.72
C ALA A 787 -7.20 42.58 -22.52
N LEU A 788 -7.67 41.50 -21.89
CA LEU A 788 -8.53 40.49 -22.51
C LEU A 788 -9.87 41.10 -23.01
N CYS A 789 -10.47 41.96 -22.22
CA CYS A 789 -11.67 42.68 -22.60
C CYS A 789 -11.41 43.61 -23.81
N THR A 790 -10.28 44.31 -23.82
CA THR A 790 -9.86 45.19 -24.93
C THR A 790 -9.74 44.41 -26.24
N GLY A 791 -9.20 43.17 -26.18
CA GLY A 791 -9.10 42.30 -27.35
C GLY A 791 -10.47 41.94 -27.95
N SER A 792 -11.49 41.78 -27.11
CA SER A 792 -12.87 41.50 -27.54
C SER A 792 -13.65 42.76 -28.01
N LEU A 793 -13.25 43.95 -27.56
CA LEU A 793 -13.96 45.22 -27.85
C LEU A 793 -13.34 46.01 -28.98
N SER A 794 -12.00 46.03 -29.12
CA SER A 794 -11.28 46.99 -29.92
C SER A 794 -10.31 46.37 -30.95
N GLY A 795 -10.31 45.04 -31.08
CA GLY A 795 -9.52 44.35 -32.09
C GLY A 795 -8.06 44.10 -31.68
N ASN A 796 -7.30 43.42 -32.55
CA ASN A 796 -5.99 42.88 -32.24
C ASN A 796 -4.90 43.90 -31.92
N ASP A 797 -4.88 45.06 -32.61
CA ASP A 797 -3.84 46.07 -32.38
C ASP A 797 -3.96 46.69 -30.98
N ALA A 798 -5.18 47.03 -30.57
CA ALA A 798 -5.46 47.54 -29.23
C ALA A 798 -5.18 46.49 -28.15
N TYR A 799 -5.47 45.20 -28.46
CA TYR A 799 -5.18 44.09 -27.58
C TYR A 799 -3.67 43.90 -27.35
N CYS A 800 -2.89 43.94 -28.44
CA CYS A 800 -1.43 43.87 -28.39
C CYS A 800 -0.82 45.01 -27.56
N ALA A 801 -1.34 46.25 -27.71
CA ALA A 801 -0.91 47.41 -26.92
C ALA A 801 -1.23 47.23 -25.42
N ALA A 802 -2.43 46.74 -25.08
CA ALA A 802 -2.84 46.48 -23.70
C ALA A 802 -2.01 45.35 -23.04
N LEU A 803 -1.74 44.26 -23.75
CA LEU A 803 -0.86 43.19 -23.27
C LEU A 803 0.57 43.68 -23.02
N GLY A 804 1.09 44.56 -23.92
CA GLY A 804 2.38 45.23 -23.75
C GLY A 804 2.47 46.06 -22.48
N GLN A 805 1.39 46.75 -22.10
CA GLN A 805 1.31 47.51 -20.83
C GLN A 805 1.36 46.58 -19.62
N VAL A 806 0.61 45.47 -19.62
CA VAL A 806 0.64 44.47 -18.51
C VAL A 806 2.05 43.93 -18.32
N ILE A 807 2.74 43.57 -19.39
CA ILE A 807 4.11 43.04 -19.34
C ILE A 807 5.10 44.08 -18.78
N LYS A 808 4.92 45.34 -19.13
CA LYS A 808 5.79 46.43 -18.67
C LYS A 808 5.54 46.82 -17.22
N GLN A 809 4.28 46.81 -16.78
CA GLN A 809 3.89 47.24 -15.43
C GLN A 809 4.12 46.14 -14.36
N TYR A 810 4.01 44.85 -14.75
CA TYR A 810 4.07 43.70 -13.81
C TYR A 810 5.06 42.64 -14.30
N PRO A 811 6.35 42.97 -14.59
CA PRO A 811 7.29 42.07 -15.29
C PRO A 811 7.51 40.72 -14.62
N ASP A 812 7.46 40.70 -13.29
CA ASP A 812 7.75 39.50 -12.43
C ASP A 812 6.49 38.72 -12.01
N GLN A 813 5.30 39.16 -12.44
CA GLN A 813 4.05 38.50 -12.07
C GLN A 813 3.65 37.42 -13.09
N PRO A 814 2.95 36.33 -12.64
CA PRO A 814 2.44 35.29 -13.54
C PRO A 814 1.59 35.84 -14.70
N GLU A 815 0.86 36.94 -14.45
CA GLU A 815 0.01 37.61 -15.41
C GLU A 815 0.80 38.20 -16.58
N ALA A 816 2.00 38.70 -16.33
CA ALA A 816 2.89 39.17 -17.38
C ALA A 816 3.41 38.03 -18.26
N THR A 817 3.70 36.86 -17.64
CA THR A 817 4.07 35.66 -18.39
C THR A 817 2.92 35.23 -19.29
N ARG A 818 1.70 35.23 -18.77
CA ARG A 818 0.49 34.91 -19.54
C ARG A 818 0.23 35.93 -20.66
N ALA A 819 0.43 37.23 -20.40
CA ALA A 819 0.32 38.25 -21.39
C ALA A 819 1.35 38.07 -22.52
N ARG A 820 2.61 37.71 -22.22
CA ARG A 820 3.65 37.36 -23.21
C ARG A 820 3.24 36.18 -24.10
N GLU A 821 2.68 35.13 -23.50
CA GLU A 821 2.18 33.96 -24.24
C GLU A 821 1.08 34.36 -25.23
N ILE A 822 0.12 35.16 -24.79
CA ILE A 822 -0.99 35.62 -25.64
C ILE A 822 -0.45 36.53 -26.75
N ALA A 823 0.44 37.49 -26.44
CA ALA A 823 1.03 38.39 -27.41
C ALA A 823 1.81 37.66 -28.52
N ARG A 824 2.48 36.55 -28.15
CA ARG A 824 3.16 35.66 -29.13
C ARG A 824 2.15 34.94 -30.05
N VAL A 825 1.08 34.40 -29.50
CA VAL A 825 0.02 33.72 -30.26
C VAL A 825 -0.63 34.67 -31.26
N LEU A 826 -0.81 35.96 -30.88
CA LEU A 826 -1.40 36.99 -31.71
C LEU A 826 -0.40 37.66 -32.69
N SER A 827 0.88 37.23 -32.66
CA SER A 827 1.96 37.82 -33.47
C SER A 827 2.08 39.35 -33.30
N CYS A 828 1.98 39.80 -32.04
CA CYS A 828 2.09 41.25 -31.72
C CYS A 828 3.51 41.78 -32.03
N LYS A 829 3.60 42.92 -32.76
CA LYS A 829 4.87 43.60 -33.09
C LYS A 829 5.68 43.90 -31.82
N GLY A 830 6.97 43.56 -31.79
CA GLY A 830 7.86 43.75 -30.64
C GLY A 830 7.89 42.62 -29.62
N PHE A 831 7.15 41.54 -29.85
CA PHE A 831 7.18 40.30 -29.06
C PHE A 831 7.62 39.09 -29.89
N GLU A 832 8.16 39.35 -31.09
CA GLU A 832 8.86 38.39 -31.93
C GLU A 832 10.11 37.94 -31.20
N VAL A 833 10.35 36.64 -31.17
CA VAL A 833 11.50 36.04 -30.51
C VAL A 833 12.75 36.48 -31.25
N ASP A 834 13.60 37.33 -30.64
CA ASP A 834 14.97 37.48 -31.05
C ASP A 834 15.67 36.11 -30.86
N GLU A 835 15.87 35.40 -31.95
CA GLU A 835 16.55 34.07 -31.97
C GLU A 835 18.05 34.14 -31.59
N LYS A 836 18.53 35.26 -31.07
CA LYS A 836 19.97 35.49 -30.79
C LYS A 836 20.32 35.74 -29.31
N LYS A 837 19.61 35.21 -28.34
CA LYS A 837 20.13 35.09 -26.95
C LYS A 837 19.48 33.91 -26.22
N LYS A 838 19.87 32.70 -26.60
CA LYS A 838 19.91 31.56 -25.72
C LYS A 838 21.33 31.01 -25.69
N THR A 839 22.08 31.39 -24.68
CA THR A 839 23.20 30.59 -24.18
C THR A 839 22.64 29.48 -23.31
N ASP A 840 22.16 28.42 -23.96
CA ASP A 840 22.05 27.07 -23.45
C ASP A 840 22.06 26.16 -24.67
N ALA A 841 22.85 25.08 -24.60
CA ALA A 841 23.16 24.23 -25.75
C ALA A 841 21.90 23.82 -26.53
N PRO A 842 21.96 23.73 -27.87
CA PRO A 842 20.83 23.33 -28.69
C PRO A 842 20.47 21.90 -28.38
N ILE A 843 19.32 21.71 -27.70
CA ILE A 843 18.66 20.40 -27.70
C ILE A 843 18.03 20.30 -29.10
N ASP A 844 18.59 19.47 -29.92
CA ASP A 844 18.10 19.07 -31.22
C ASP A 844 16.63 18.60 -31.07
N ASP A 845 15.66 19.39 -31.56
CA ASP A 845 14.24 19.07 -31.49
C ASP A 845 13.82 18.01 -32.54
N ALA A 846 14.76 17.52 -33.35
CA ALA A 846 14.52 16.44 -34.32
C ALA A 846 14.30 15.12 -33.60
N PHE A 847 13.29 14.33 -34.06
CA PHE A 847 13.10 12.96 -33.60
C PHE A 847 14.27 12.10 -34.01
N THR A 848 14.73 11.24 -33.09
CA THR A 848 15.88 10.37 -33.29
C THR A 848 15.49 8.90 -33.33
N LEU A 849 16.09 8.13 -34.23
CA LEU A 849 15.91 6.69 -34.27
C LEU A 849 16.99 6.03 -33.40
N GLU A 850 16.57 5.32 -32.35
CA GLU A 850 17.43 4.62 -31.40
C GLU A 850 16.87 3.22 -31.15
N ASP A 851 17.32 2.25 -31.93
CA ASP A 851 16.72 0.89 -31.97
C ASP A 851 16.88 0.10 -30.65
N ASP A 852 17.99 0.30 -29.93
CA ASP A 852 18.34 -0.42 -28.70
C ASP A 852 17.85 0.27 -27.40
N LYS A 853 17.16 1.39 -27.52
CA LYS A 853 16.65 2.14 -26.36
C LYS A 853 15.27 1.67 -25.95
N LEU A 854 14.91 2.06 -24.73
CA LEU A 854 13.59 1.78 -24.16
C LEU A 854 12.48 2.40 -24.99
N HIS A 855 11.51 1.59 -25.42
CA HIS A 855 10.34 2.00 -26.17
C HIS A 855 9.07 1.94 -25.35
N TYR A 856 8.14 2.80 -25.73
CA TYR A 856 6.73 2.77 -25.33
C TYR A 856 5.87 2.49 -26.56
N PHE A 857 4.66 2.02 -26.34
CA PHE A 857 3.66 1.92 -27.37
C PHE A 857 2.52 2.88 -27.03
N ILE A 858 2.18 3.77 -27.94
CA ILE A 858 1.14 4.77 -27.73
C ILE A 858 -0.02 4.58 -28.69
N ILE A 859 -1.23 4.79 -28.17
CA ILE A 859 -2.48 4.74 -28.95
C ILE A 859 -3.14 6.10 -28.80
N ALA A 860 -3.18 6.85 -29.89
CA ALA A 860 -3.89 8.13 -29.94
C ALA A 860 -5.31 7.87 -30.45
N LEU A 861 -6.30 8.43 -29.74
CA LEU A 861 -7.72 8.30 -30.05
C LEU A 861 -8.28 9.66 -30.45
N THR A 862 -8.97 9.72 -31.61
CA THR A 862 -9.61 10.95 -32.11
C THR A 862 -11.07 10.70 -32.42
N GLY A 863 -11.98 11.56 -31.95
CA GLY A 863 -13.43 11.45 -32.16
C GLY A 863 -14.23 11.97 -30.98
N ASP A 864 -15.56 12.07 -31.12
CA ASP A 864 -16.45 12.52 -30.07
C ASP A 864 -16.99 11.34 -29.24
N ASN A 865 -17.17 11.54 -27.92
CA ASN A 865 -17.80 10.58 -26.99
C ASN A 865 -17.09 9.23 -26.81
N PHE A 866 -15.79 9.22 -26.60
CA PHE A 866 -15.07 7.99 -26.25
C PHE A 866 -15.10 7.69 -24.74
N ARG A 867 -15.19 6.41 -24.39
CA ARG A 867 -15.07 5.92 -23.03
C ARG A 867 -13.66 5.36 -22.81
N LEU A 868 -12.77 6.25 -22.38
CA LEU A 868 -11.34 5.93 -22.19
C LEU A 868 -11.11 4.77 -21.23
N ASP A 869 -11.96 4.63 -20.21
CA ASP A 869 -11.86 3.53 -19.25
C ASP A 869 -12.17 2.16 -19.86
N GLU A 870 -13.09 2.08 -20.80
CA GLU A 870 -13.37 0.84 -21.55
C GLU A 870 -12.19 0.45 -22.44
N VAL A 871 -11.58 1.42 -23.12
CA VAL A 871 -10.38 1.18 -23.94
C VAL A 871 -9.22 0.69 -23.06
N LYS A 872 -9.00 1.32 -21.90
CA LYS A 872 -7.97 0.89 -20.96
C LYS A 872 -8.23 -0.51 -20.41
N ALA A 873 -9.49 -0.83 -20.07
CA ALA A 873 -9.86 -2.16 -19.62
C ALA A 873 -9.59 -3.21 -20.68
N ALA A 874 -10.02 -2.98 -21.92
CA ALA A 874 -9.80 -3.91 -23.04
C ALA A 874 -8.31 -4.14 -23.33
N VAL A 875 -7.49 -3.08 -23.31
CA VAL A 875 -6.03 -3.19 -23.47
C VAL A 875 -5.39 -3.92 -22.28
N THR A 876 -5.91 -3.71 -21.05
CA THR A 876 -5.43 -4.41 -19.85
C THR A 876 -5.74 -5.90 -19.92
N ASP A 877 -6.96 -6.25 -20.32
CA ASP A 877 -7.40 -7.63 -20.46
C ASP A 877 -6.58 -8.35 -21.52
N TYR A 878 -6.38 -7.73 -22.69
CA TYR A 878 -5.53 -8.25 -23.75
C TYR A 878 -4.10 -8.51 -23.27
N ASN A 879 -3.49 -7.53 -22.62
CA ASN A 879 -2.11 -7.69 -22.11
C ASN A 879 -2.02 -8.74 -21.00
N SER A 880 -3.05 -8.89 -20.18
CA SER A 880 -3.11 -9.91 -19.13
C SER A 880 -3.24 -11.32 -19.69
N GLU A 881 -3.85 -11.46 -20.87
CA GLU A 881 -4.04 -12.74 -21.55
C GLU A 881 -2.82 -13.12 -22.39
N PHE A 882 -2.31 -12.19 -23.21
CA PHE A 882 -1.28 -12.49 -24.23
C PHE A 882 0.13 -12.04 -23.86
N HIS A 883 0.30 -11.04 -22.96
CA HIS A 883 1.58 -10.43 -22.58
C HIS A 883 1.85 -10.46 -21.06
N LYS A 884 1.42 -11.54 -20.41
CA LYS A 884 1.53 -11.72 -18.96
C LYS A 884 2.97 -11.71 -18.43
N VAL A 885 3.91 -12.15 -19.24
CA VAL A 885 5.34 -12.24 -18.87
C VAL A 885 6.01 -10.88 -18.91
N GLU A 886 5.62 -10.01 -19.84
CA GLU A 886 6.22 -8.68 -20.06
C GLU A 886 5.80 -7.66 -19.01
N GLN A 887 4.76 -7.92 -18.20
CA GLN A 887 4.24 -7.04 -17.15
C GLN A 887 4.01 -5.59 -17.64
N LEU A 888 3.40 -5.44 -18.80
CA LEU A 888 3.19 -4.15 -19.45
C LEU A 888 2.29 -3.24 -18.61
N ARG A 889 2.77 -2.03 -18.31
CA ARG A 889 2.03 -1.03 -17.53
C ARG A 889 1.27 -0.09 -18.46
N ILE A 890 0.00 0.16 -18.15
CA ILE A 890 -0.87 1.05 -18.93
C ILE A 890 -1.10 2.34 -18.17
N SER A 891 -0.99 3.45 -18.87
CA SER A 891 -1.33 4.78 -18.37
C SER A 891 -2.00 5.60 -19.49
N ASN A 892 -2.62 6.72 -19.17
CA ASN A 892 -3.16 7.64 -20.16
C ASN A 892 -2.74 9.08 -19.89
N ILE A 893 -2.68 9.89 -20.93
CA ILE A 893 -2.42 11.31 -20.89
C ILE A 893 -3.25 11.99 -21.98
N PHE A 894 -3.51 13.30 -21.85
CA PHE A 894 -4.13 14.11 -22.89
C PHE A 894 -3.07 15.01 -23.51
N LEU A 895 -3.03 15.08 -24.86
CA LEU A 895 -2.16 16.00 -25.59
C LEU A 895 -2.91 17.28 -25.96
N GLY A 896 -2.28 18.43 -25.70
CA GLY A 896 -2.82 19.75 -26.04
C GLY A 896 -3.73 20.35 -25.00
N THR A 897 -4.00 21.64 -25.14
CA THR A 897 -4.91 22.43 -24.28
C THR A 897 -6.34 22.50 -24.85
N ASP A 898 -6.49 22.34 -26.18
CA ASP A 898 -7.75 22.58 -26.89
C ASP A 898 -8.29 21.37 -27.66
N THR A 899 -7.53 20.31 -27.78
CA THR A 899 -8.01 19.06 -28.38
C THR A 899 -7.88 17.93 -27.36
N ASN A 900 -9.02 17.44 -26.89
CA ASN A 900 -9.12 16.26 -26.05
C ASN A 900 -8.66 15.00 -26.80
N THR A 901 -7.39 14.95 -27.20
CA THR A 901 -6.80 13.76 -27.79
C THR A 901 -6.20 12.91 -26.69
N PRO A 902 -6.93 11.92 -26.14
CA PRO A 902 -6.37 11.00 -25.18
C PRO A 902 -5.37 10.08 -25.86
N ILE A 903 -4.25 9.87 -25.17
CA ILE A 903 -3.25 8.88 -25.54
C ILE A 903 -3.19 7.82 -24.46
N VAL A 904 -3.41 6.56 -24.84
CA VAL A 904 -3.11 5.42 -24.00
C VAL A 904 -1.66 5.01 -24.23
N VAL A 905 -0.89 4.91 -23.16
CA VAL A 905 0.54 4.61 -23.17
C VAL A 905 0.77 3.26 -22.53
N ILE A 906 1.35 2.35 -23.26
CA ILE A 906 1.75 1.02 -22.80
C ILE A 906 3.27 1.02 -22.65
N ARG A 907 3.74 0.72 -21.45
CA ARG A 907 5.15 0.72 -21.04
C ARG A 907 5.48 -0.69 -20.58
N LYS A 908 6.53 -1.27 -20.86
CA LYS A 908 7.90 -0.89 -21.11
C LYS A 908 8.45 -1.94 -22.07
N PHE A 909 8.90 -1.58 -23.24
CA PHE A 909 9.56 -2.47 -24.19
C PHE A 909 11.05 -2.14 -24.22
N ASP A 910 11.89 -3.14 -24.14
CA ASP A 910 13.33 -2.93 -23.96
C ASP A 910 14.01 -2.33 -25.20
N ASN A 911 13.44 -2.55 -26.39
CA ASN A 911 13.95 -2.08 -27.67
C ASN A 911 12.83 -1.90 -28.72
N LYS A 912 13.20 -1.37 -29.88
CA LYS A 912 12.32 -1.18 -31.04
C LYS A 912 11.67 -2.47 -31.51
N GLU A 913 12.42 -3.58 -31.53
CA GLU A 913 11.93 -4.86 -32.05
C GLU A 913 10.75 -5.38 -31.22
N GLN A 914 10.87 -5.33 -29.90
CA GLN A 914 9.77 -5.72 -29.00
C GLN A 914 8.53 -4.83 -29.17
N ALA A 915 8.70 -3.50 -29.26
CA ALA A 915 7.61 -2.58 -29.45
C ALA A 915 6.92 -2.76 -30.83
N MET A 916 7.69 -3.05 -31.88
CA MET A 916 7.17 -3.30 -33.24
C MET A 916 6.54 -4.69 -33.37
N ARG A 917 7.01 -5.68 -32.61
CA ARG A 917 6.34 -6.98 -32.49
C ARG A 917 4.94 -6.78 -31.93
N TYR A 918 4.84 -6.08 -30.80
CA TYR A 918 3.56 -5.73 -30.19
C TYR A 918 2.65 -4.94 -31.16
N TYR A 919 3.20 -3.95 -31.88
CA TYR A 919 2.48 -3.20 -32.91
C TYR A 919 1.89 -4.13 -33.97
N ASN A 920 2.68 -5.10 -34.50
CA ASN A 920 2.26 -6.02 -35.54
C ASN A 920 1.18 -7.01 -35.06
N GLU A 921 1.22 -7.38 -33.78
CA GLU A 921 0.22 -8.24 -33.16
C GLU A 921 -1.12 -7.52 -32.99
N VAL A 922 -1.11 -6.28 -32.50
CA VAL A 922 -2.34 -5.57 -32.13
C VAL A 922 -3.00 -4.79 -33.27
N LYS A 923 -2.24 -4.38 -34.31
CA LYS A 923 -2.76 -3.53 -35.39
C LYS A 923 -3.97 -4.11 -36.14
N ASN A 924 -4.04 -5.42 -36.26
CA ASN A 924 -5.10 -6.15 -36.96
C ASN A 924 -6.15 -6.81 -36.04
N GLN A 925 -5.96 -6.71 -34.74
CA GLN A 925 -6.87 -7.28 -33.74
C GLN A 925 -8.13 -6.39 -33.59
N LYS A 926 -9.30 -6.98 -33.98
CA LYS A 926 -10.58 -6.24 -33.96
C LYS A 926 -11.06 -5.92 -32.55
N ASP A 927 -10.72 -6.75 -31.55
CA ASP A 927 -11.21 -6.66 -30.18
C ASP A 927 -10.23 -6.01 -29.19
N PHE A 928 -9.03 -5.62 -29.67
CA PHE A 928 -7.96 -5.03 -28.86
C PHE A 928 -8.39 -3.78 -28.08
N LEU A 929 -9.28 -2.95 -28.62
CA LEU A 929 -9.78 -1.72 -27.99
C LEU A 929 -11.21 -1.82 -27.46
N GLY A 930 -11.78 -3.04 -27.42
CA GLY A 930 -13.15 -3.29 -27.00
C GLY A 930 -14.20 -3.02 -28.08
N GLU A 931 -15.43 -3.46 -27.85
CA GLU A 931 -16.50 -3.38 -28.86
C GLU A 931 -16.98 -1.94 -29.15
N THR A 932 -16.98 -1.07 -28.15
CA THR A 932 -17.42 0.33 -28.24
C THR A 932 -16.46 1.17 -29.09
N ALA A 933 -15.18 0.84 -29.11
CA ALA A 933 -14.17 1.54 -29.92
C ALA A 933 -14.26 1.26 -31.44
N LYS A 934 -15.04 0.26 -31.87
CA LYS A 934 -15.13 -0.15 -33.27
C LYS A 934 -15.90 0.83 -34.15
N LYS A 935 -16.75 1.67 -33.61
CA LYS A 935 -17.71 2.48 -34.38
C LYS A 935 -17.49 3.98 -34.39
N THR A 936 -16.67 4.57 -33.50
CA THR A 936 -16.69 6.02 -33.25
C THR A 936 -15.32 6.73 -33.29
N TYR A 937 -14.19 6.02 -33.35
CA TYR A 937 -12.87 6.66 -33.24
C TYR A 937 -11.95 6.36 -34.40
N LYS A 938 -11.16 7.39 -34.81
CA LYS A 938 -9.90 7.14 -35.51
C LYS A 938 -8.83 6.79 -34.47
N LYS A 939 -8.17 5.65 -34.66
CA LYS A 939 -7.06 5.18 -33.84
C LYS A 939 -5.75 5.31 -34.60
N GLU A 940 -4.75 5.85 -33.99
CA GLU A 940 -3.37 5.87 -34.47
C GLU A 940 -2.47 5.18 -33.44
N MET A 941 -1.58 4.34 -33.88
CA MET A 941 -0.73 3.52 -33.03
C MET A 941 0.73 3.71 -33.42
N PHE A 942 1.59 3.97 -32.41
CA PHE A 942 3.00 4.23 -32.63
C PHE A 942 3.87 3.51 -31.59
N ALA A 943 4.95 2.90 -32.04
CA ALA A 943 6.09 2.60 -31.17
C ALA A 943 6.95 3.86 -31.06
N VAL A 944 7.40 4.23 -29.89
CA VAL A 944 8.12 5.48 -29.65
C VAL A 944 9.21 5.29 -28.60
N THR A 945 10.43 5.82 -28.83
CA THR A 945 11.46 5.82 -27.79
C THR A 945 11.04 6.68 -26.60
N GLN A 946 11.56 6.40 -25.42
CA GLN A 946 11.30 7.21 -24.24
C GLN A 946 11.62 8.70 -24.48
N GLU A 947 12.68 8.99 -25.23
CA GLU A 947 13.12 10.35 -25.52
C GLU A 947 12.18 11.03 -26.51
N ASN A 948 11.82 10.38 -27.62
CA ASN A 948 10.85 10.91 -28.56
C ASN A 948 9.46 11.08 -27.91
N TYR A 949 9.08 10.20 -26.97
CA TYR A 949 7.85 10.38 -26.18
C TYR A 949 7.89 11.66 -25.34
N ARG A 950 9.03 11.99 -24.70
CA ARG A 950 9.22 13.26 -23.98
C ARG A 950 9.08 14.46 -24.92
N ARG A 951 9.63 14.36 -26.15
CA ARG A 951 9.50 15.43 -27.17
C ARG A 951 8.05 15.61 -27.62
N ILE A 952 7.31 14.51 -27.86
CA ILE A 952 5.86 14.57 -28.15
C ILE A 952 5.10 15.29 -27.03
N LEU A 953 5.40 14.99 -25.77
CA LEU A 953 4.77 15.62 -24.61
C LEU A 953 5.13 17.11 -24.51
N LYS A 954 6.39 17.48 -24.77
CA LYS A 954 6.87 18.87 -24.77
C LYS A 954 6.19 19.67 -25.88
N ASN A 955 6.09 19.09 -27.06
CA ASN A 955 5.50 19.73 -28.24
C ASN A 955 3.97 19.69 -28.24
N LYS A 956 3.36 18.91 -27.34
CA LYS A 956 1.90 18.76 -27.21
C LYS A 956 1.19 18.35 -28.51
N THR A 957 1.89 17.71 -29.44
CA THR A 957 1.37 17.30 -30.76
C THR A 957 2.07 16.04 -31.26
N LEU A 958 1.36 15.24 -32.07
CA LEU A 958 1.90 14.10 -32.81
C LEU A 958 2.38 14.50 -34.23
N ASN A 959 2.18 15.77 -34.63
CA ASN A 959 2.64 16.24 -35.92
C ASN A 959 4.17 16.13 -36.02
N GLY A 960 4.69 15.83 -37.17
CA GLY A 960 6.12 15.51 -37.36
C GLY A 960 6.53 14.12 -36.86
N TYR A 961 5.94 13.61 -35.76
CA TYR A 961 6.21 12.22 -35.34
C TYR A 961 5.54 11.21 -36.27
N ARG A 962 4.41 11.53 -36.86
CA ARG A 962 3.74 10.67 -37.86
C ARG A 962 4.64 10.41 -39.06
N GLU A 963 5.21 11.47 -39.66
CA GLU A 963 6.13 11.40 -40.80
C GLU A 963 7.39 10.61 -40.41
N PHE A 964 8.01 10.98 -39.28
CA PHE A 964 9.16 10.28 -38.72
C PHE A 964 8.89 8.78 -38.51
N TYR A 965 7.71 8.39 -38.00
CA TYR A 965 7.34 7.02 -37.74
C TYR A 965 7.15 6.22 -39.02
N GLU A 966 6.50 6.80 -40.03
CA GLU A 966 6.33 6.18 -41.33
C GLU A 966 7.67 5.92 -42.02
N GLU A 967 8.60 6.87 -41.94
CA GLU A 967 9.92 6.75 -42.55
C GLU A 967 10.84 5.74 -41.85
N ASN A 968 10.84 5.70 -40.53
CA ASN A 968 11.82 4.99 -39.74
C ASN A 968 11.34 3.68 -39.11
N TYR A 969 10.03 3.48 -38.99
CA TYR A 969 9.44 2.27 -38.37
C TYR A 969 8.62 1.45 -39.35
N LEU A 970 7.97 2.03 -40.36
CA LEU A 970 7.06 1.33 -41.26
C LEU A 970 7.65 1.09 -42.65
N LYS A 971 8.51 1.95 -43.22
CA LYS A 971 9.23 1.67 -44.45
C LYS A 971 10.27 0.58 -44.19
N LYS A 972 10.09 -0.59 -44.80
CA LYS A 972 11.14 -1.62 -44.83
C LYS A 972 12.33 -1.04 -45.61
N LYS A 973 13.51 -0.96 -44.98
CA LYS A 973 14.80 -0.86 -45.68
C LYS A 973 15.10 -2.11 -46.47
#